data_c838cc38b37c7222ad9a36070aecded9
#
_entry.id   c838cc38b37c7222ad9a36070aecded9
#
_cell.length_a   1.000
_cell.length_b   1.000
_cell.length_c   1.000
_cell.angle_alpha   90.00
_cell.angle_beta   90.00
_cell.angle_gamma   90.00
#
_symmetry.space_group_name_H-M   'P 1'
#
loop_
_entity.id
_entity.type
_entity.pdbx_description
1 polymer ?
#
loop_
_entity_poly.entity_id
_entity_poly.type
_entity_poly.pdbx_seq_one_letter_code
_entity_poly.pdbx_strand_id
1 'polypeptide(L)'
;LATDDVEENLRDVTVQEKLIKEYLKDFEPTDEQMEAVYKLNRKCNTILAEKDDVQRNVSWNLRNMQWNNLFNYGEDNSIDFDKLNGIIGIFGKNFSGKSSVIDSMLYTIFNSTSKNERKNLNIINQNKQEADGSVTIDVGNKRYTIERKSEKYIKKLKGDETTEAKTDILFKVRDLITDEETILNGTTRNETDAIIRNHFGNIDDFLMTSMSSQIDSLRFINEGSTKRKEALAKFLDLEFFEKKYKLIKDEAADLRGALRKAEDIDYDSEIFEIEKKIIFSERDIEEHNKTCEKFNGEMIALQMDKKDLETKINSIPAEVIAIDEVLQKKTKQEQNIQTYNSKVSQCSQILSEKKELLDKIAKFEESFDVVSVKNQKDEIDEKLLKISNLLTELENAEKLKKLNEKKVKLLGEVPCGDKFKSCKFIKDAHASKETLVDLVGQVQSINEQKHKAESLLNKTDEEKINSHLEKYKKLMEKRREAEKVVLKTDLEKGKWENSILTAQNEVQKLNLLISDYNKNKDLIENKESFTLELTKVAKALLAKQKDIKCCQDELLKLHRDNGSLAQKVKTLQEKKEWLHNLQNEMTAFDLLMKCMHPNGIAYDIIKKKLPFINDEMSRILANVVDFEIFFEAEEKRLNIFIKHPKYDRRPIEMGSGAEKTLAAMAIRLALLSVSSLPKSNIFILDEPGTALDAENMDGFISILELIKTYFKTVILISHLDHLKDCVDQQITIDKREGFAHIMI
;
A
#
# COMPACT_ATOMS: atom_id res chain seq x y z
N LEU A 1 35.44 -10.15 -31.21
CA LEU A 1 35.78 -10.49 -29.81
C LEU A 1 34.48 -10.57 -29.06
N ALA A 2 33.93 -11.78 -28.98
CA ALA A 2 32.77 -12.09 -28.14
C ALA A 2 33.28 -12.00 -26.70
N THR A 3 32.84 -10.99 -25.98
CA THR A 3 32.81 -11.04 -24.53
C THR A 3 31.60 -11.88 -24.16
N ASP A 4 31.85 -13.05 -23.56
CA ASP A 4 30.88 -13.85 -22.84
C ASP A 4 30.36 -13.06 -21.63
N ASP A 5 29.57 -12.02 -21.86
CA ASP A 5 28.68 -11.47 -20.89
C ASP A 5 27.48 -12.44 -20.83
N VAL A 6 27.56 -13.39 -19.92
CA VAL A 6 26.39 -14.11 -19.45
C VAL A 6 25.34 -13.04 -19.13
N GLU A 7 24.24 -12.98 -19.88
CA GLU A 7 23.15 -12.04 -19.61
C GLU A 7 22.67 -12.29 -18.18
N GLU A 8 23.15 -11.47 -17.24
CA GLU A 8 22.73 -11.54 -15.84
C GLU A 8 21.21 -11.35 -15.82
N ASN A 9 20.49 -12.31 -15.27
CA ASN A 9 19.05 -12.22 -15.16
C ASN A 9 18.68 -11.08 -14.20
N LEU A 10 18.27 -9.94 -14.74
CA LEU A 10 17.93 -8.74 -13.99
C LEU A 10 16.74 -8.94 -13.01
N ARG A 11 15.99 -10.04 -13.16
CA ARG A 11 14.93 -10.41 -12.22
C ARG A 11 15.44 -11.23 -11.04
N ASP A 12 16.68 -11.72 -11.12
CA ASP A 12 17.31 -12.39 -9.99
C ASP A 12 17.58 -11.42 -8.85
N VAL A 13 17.20 -11.82 -7.65
CA VAL A 13 17.34 -11.00 -6.44
C VAL A 13 18.79 -10.64 -6.18
N THR A 14 19.71 -11.56 -6.40
CA THR A 14 21.15 -11.36 -6.14
C THR A 14 21.74 -10.33 -7.09
N VAL A 15 21.35 -10.38 -8.36
CA VAL A 15 21.74 -9.39 -9.38
C VAL A 15 21.19 -8.01 -9.03
N GLN A 16 19.92 -7.95 -8.61
CA GLN A 16 19.31 -6.68 -8.19
C GLN A 16 20.00 -6.08 -6.97
N GLU A 17 20.32 -6.89 -5.96
CA GLU A 17 21.04 -6.43 -4.77
C GLU A 17 22.45 -5.90 -5.10
N LYS A 18 23.14 -6.54 -6.04
CA LYS A 18 24.42 -6.05 -6.57
C LYS A 18 24.28 -4.69 -7.25
N LEU A 19 23.27 -4.53 -8.11
CA LEU A 19 22.98 -3.27 -8.80
C LEU A 19 22.58 -2.15 -7.83
N ILE A 20 21.76 -2.47 -6.83
CA ILE A 20 21.36 -1.53 -5.78
C ILE A 20 22.59 -1.07 -5.00
N LYS A 21 23.47 -1.99 -4.62
CA LYS A 21 24.73 -1.68 -3.92
C LYS A 21 25.64 -0.77 -4.74
N GLU A 22 25.79 -1.07 -6.03
CA GLU A 22 26.60 -0.26 -6.95
C GLU A 22 26.03 1.15 -7.09
N TYR A 23 24.71 1.27 -7.28
CA TYR A 23 24.02 2.55 -7.45
C TYR A 23 24.04 3.41 -6.19
N LEU A 24 23.90 2.80 -5.02
CA LEU A 24 23.86 3.52 -3.74
C LEU A 24 25.23 3.83 -3.18
N LYS A 25 26.32 3.41 -3.82
CA LYS A 25 27.69 3.64 -3.34
C LYS A 25 28.00 5.11 -3.07
N ASP A 26 27.51 5.99 -3.93
CA ASP A 26 27.71 7.44 -3.82
C ASP A 26 26.83 8.12 -2.74
N PHE A 27 25.88 7.39 -2.19
CA PHE A 27 24.99 7.87 -1.12
C PHE A 27 25.44 7.42 0.28
N GLU A 28 26.52 6.64 0.38
CA GLU A 28 27.16 6.15 1.62
C GLU A 28 26.15 5.62 2.66
N PRO A 29 25.23 4.70 2.29
CA PRO A 29 24.27 4.16 3.25
C PRO A 29 24.97 3.30 4.30
N THR A 30 24.43 3.28 5.52
CA THR A 30 24.90 2.35 6.56
C THR A 30 24.54 0.90 6.21
N ASP A 31 25.23 -0.07 6.83
CA ASP A 31 24.94 -1.49 6.60
C ASP A 31 23.51 -1.86 7.01
N GLU A 32 22.99 -1.26 8.07
CA GLU A 32 21.59 -1.43 8.51
C GLU A 32 20.59 -0.89 7.49
N GLN A 33 20.86 0.27 6.91
CA GLN A 33 20.04 0.86 5.85
C GLN A 33 20.08 0.00 4.59
N MET A 34 21.23 -0.55 4.24
CA MET A 34 21.36 -1.45 3.10
C MET A 34 20.56 -2.74 3.28
N GLU A 35 20.62 -3.35 4.48
CA GLU A 35 19.81 -4.56 4.75
C GLU A 35 18.31 -4.27 4.71
N ALA A 36 17.88 -3.13 5.22
CA ALA A 36 16.48 -2.68 5.11
C ALA A 36 16.05 -2.48 3.65
N VAL A 37 16.92 -1.89 2.82
CA VAL A 37 16.69 -1.73 1.37
C VAL A 37 16.56 -3.09 0.68
N TYR A 38 17.43 -4.05 0.99
CA TYR A 38 17.35 -5.40 0.42
C TYR A 38 16.07 -6.12 0.83
N LYS A 39 15.68 -6.01 2.11
CA LYS A 39 14.42 -6.58 2.60
C LYS A 39 13.20 -6.02 1.87
N LEU A 40 13.18 -4.70 1.66
CA LEU A 40 12.13 -4.05 0.87
C LEU A 40 12.13 -4.52 -0.59
N ASN A 41 13.32 -4.63 -1.21
CA ASN A 41 13.44 -5.14 -2.57
C ASN A 41 12.90 -6.57 -2.71
N ARG A 42 13.22 -7.46 -1.76
CA ARG A 42 12.69 -8.84 -1.72
C ARG A 42 11.18 -8.85 -1.58
N LYS A 43 10.63 -8.03 -0.67
CA LYS A 43 9.17 -7.85 -0.51
C LYS A 43 8.51 -7.43 -1.83
N CYS A 44 9.06 -6.44 -2.51
CA CYS A 44 8.55 -5.98 -3.81
C CYS A 44 8.60 -7.10 -4.86
N ASN A 45 9.67 -7.90 -4.90
CA ASN A 45 9.76 -9.05 -5.81
C ASN A 45 8.65 -10.07 -5.56
N THR A 46 8.36 -10.40 -4.30
CA THR A 46 7.28 -11.34 -3.95
C THR A 46 5.92 -10.82 -4.44
N ILE A 47 5.61 -9.55 -4.17
CA ILE A 47 4.34 -8.94 -4.60
C ILE A 47 4.21 -8.88 -6.13
N LEU A 48 5.31 -8.61 -6.84
CA LEU A 48 5.29 -8.55 -8.30
C LEU A 48 5.28 -9.94 -8.94
N ALA A 49 5.95 -10.93 -8.36
CA ALA A 49 5.93 -12.31 -8.85
C ALA A 49 4.51 -12.91 -8.87
N GLU A 50 3.66 -12.51 -7.94
CA GLU A 50 2.24 -12.91 -7.92
C GLU A 50 1.40 -12.28 -9.04
N LYS A 51 1.90 -11.21 -9.68
CA LYS A 51 1.14 -10.40 -10.65
C LYS A 51 1.67 -10.49 -12.09
N ASP A 52 2.89 -10.91 -12.31
CA ASP A 52 3.61 -10.81 -13.59
C ASP A 52 4.15 -12.20 -14.00
N ASP A 53 3.33 -12.94 -14.76
CA ASP A 53 3.69 -14.24 -15.32
C ASP A 53 3.98 -14.20 -16.84
N VAL A 54 4.21 -13.03 -17.43
CA VAL A 54 4.52 -12.94 -18.87
C VAL A 54 5.83 -13.65 -19.16
N GLN A 55 5.77 -14.71 -19.95
CA GLN A 55 6.95 -15.44 -20.41
C GLN A 55 7.81 -14.54 -21.30
N ARG A 56 9.11 -14.43 -20.99
CA ARG A 56 10.07 -13.65 -21.75
C ARG A 56 10.90 -14.55 -22.68
N ASN A 57 11.51 -13.96 -23.69
CA ASN A 57 12.32 -14.68 -24.70
C ASN A 57 11.53 -15.80 -25.41
N VAL A 58 10.23 -15.62 -25.59
CA VAL A 58 9.37 -16.56 -26.31
C VAL A 58 9.27 -16.14 -27.76
N SER A 59 9.59 -17.06 -28.66
CA SER A 59 9.31 -16.92 -30.08
C SER A 59 8.09 -17.77 -30.43
N TRP A 60 7.11 -17.17 -31.02
CA TRP A 60 5.90 -17.86 -31.43
C TRP A 60 5.60 -17.67 -32.93
N ASN A 61 5.04 -18.71 -33.53
CA ASN A 61 4.79 -18.77 -34.95
C ASN A 61 3.30 -18.76 -35.24
N LEU A 62 2.80 -17.72 -35.87
CA LEU A 62 1.44 -17.70 -36.39
C LEU A 62 1.34 -18.67 -37.60
N ARG A 63 0.40 -19.59 -37.56
CA ARG A 63 0.22 -20.62 -38.57
C ARG A 63 -0.99 -20.37 -39.47
N ASN A 64 -2.11 -20.14 -38.82
CA ASN A 64 -3.38 -19.97 -39.54
C ASN A 64 -4.24 -18.96 -38.84
N MET A 65 -5.04 -18.24 -39.61
CA MET A 65 -6.07 -17.35 -39.16
C MET A 65 -7.33 -17.51 -39.98
N GLN A 66 -8.45 -17.60 -39.30
CA GLN A 66 -9.78 -17.66 -39.93
C GLN A 66 -10.68 -16.63 -39.23
N TRP A 67 -11.56 -15.98 -39.97
CA TRP A 67 -12.51 -15.05 -39.34
C TRP A 67 -13.78 -14.89 -40.19
N ASN A 68 -14.86 -14.57 -39.51
CA ASN A 68 -16.15 -14.28 -40.09
C ASN A 68 -16.67 -12.94 -39.53
N ASN A 69 -17.20 -12.13 -40.39
CA ASN A 69 -17.95 -10.93 -40.05
C ASN A 69 -17.22 -9.91 -39.15
N LEU A 70 -15.89 -9.97 -39.11
CA LEU A 70 -15.10 -8.96 -38.41
C LEU A 70 -14.92 -7.71 -39.28
N PHE A 71 -15.16 -6.55 -38.72
CA PHE A 71 -15.06 -5.24 -39.34
C PHE A 71 -15.89 -5.16 -40.65
N ASN A 72 -15.26 -5.00 -41.78
CA ASN A 72 -15.91 -4.92 -43.10
C ASN A 72 -15.87 -6.25 -43.89
N TYR A 73 -15.36 -7.31 -43.28
CA TYR A 73 -15.34 -8.65 -43.87
C TYR A 73 -16.68 -9.40 -43.71
N GLY A 74 -16.96 -10.26 -44.64
CA GLY A 74 -18.04 -11.24 -44.59
C GLY A 74 -17.60 -12.55 -43.97
N GLU A 75 -18.18 -13.66 -44.44
CA GLU A 75 -17.91 -15.02 -43.99
C GLU A 75 -16.75 -15.66 -44.76
N ASP A 76 -16.20 -16.75 -44.25
CA ASP A 76 -15.22 -17.65 -44.90
C ASP A 76 -13.87 -16.94 -45.28
N ASN A 77 -13.36 -16.09 -44.40
CA ASN A 77 -12.04 -15.49 -44.63
C ASN A 77 -10.97 -16.33 -43.92
N SER A 78 -9.87 -16.59 -44.63
CA SER A 78 -8.72 -17.32 -44.04
C SER A 78 -7.40 -16.88 -44.61
N ILE A 79 -6.35 -16.96 -43.80
CA ILE A 79 -4.96 -16.83 -44.23
C ILE A 79 -4.13 -17.96 -43.64
N ASP A 80 -3.50 -18.72 -44.51
CA ASP A 80 -2.55 -19.78 -44.16
C ASP A 80 -1.12 -19.19 -44.20
N PHE A 81 -0.59 -18.86 -43.04
CA PHE A 81 0.76 -18.25 -42.92
C PHE A 81 1.90 -19.25 -43.17
N ASP A 82 1.60 -20.56 -43.19
CA ASP A 82 2.60 -21.57 -43.56
C ASP A 82 2.98 -21.48 -45.02
N LYS A 83 2.03 -21.08 -45.87
CA LYS A 83 2.24 -20.88 -47.32
C LYS A 83 2.87 -19.53 -47.66
N LEU A 84 2.92 -18.59 -46.65
CA LEU A 84 3.46 -17.25 -46.86
C LEU A 84 4.92 -17.19 -46.37
N ASN A 85 5.82 -16.80 -47.24
CA ASN A 85 7.24 -16.64 -46.93
C ASN A 85 7.79 -15.42 -47.63
N GLY A 86 8.61 -14.66 -46.94
CA GLY A 86 9.18 -13.42 -47.49
C GLY A 86 8.25 -12.21 -47.30
N ILE A 87 8.27 -11.27 -48.24
CA ILE A 87 7.49 -10.05 -48.23
C ILE A 87 6.15 -10.28 -48.91
N ILE A 88 5.08 -10.18 -48.14
CA ILE A 88 3.71 -10.38 -48.60
C ILE A 88 3.00 -9.04 -48.70
N GLY A 89 2.73 -8.59 -49.90
CA GLY A 89 2.01 -7.35 -50.13
C GLY A 89 0.50 -7.50 -50.01
N ILE A 90 -0.13 -6.74 -49.13
CA ILE A 90 -1.59 -6.62 -49.09
C ILE A 90 -1.99 -5.33 -49.80
N PHE A 91 -2.54 -5.49 -51.00
CA PHE A 91 -2.94 -4.38 -51.83
C PHE A 91 -4.45 -4.31 -51.99
N GLY A 92 -4.94 -3.14 -52.26
CA GLY A 92 -6.36 -2.87 -52.49
C GLY A 92 -6.68 -1.40 -52.44
N LYS A 93 -7.85 -1.05 -52.92
CA LYS A 93 -8.32 0.36 -52.90
C LYS A 93 -8.43 0.89 -51.46
N ASN A 94 -8.39 2.18 -51.27
CA ASN A 94 -8.65 2.77 -49.96
C ASN A 94 -10.05 2.34 -49.49
N PHE A 95 -10.20 2.08 -48.20
CA PHE A 95 -11.43 1.55 -47.57
C PHE A 95 -11.82 0.12 -48.00
N SER A 96 -10.96 -0.63 -48.67
CA SER A 96 -11.20 -2.05 -48.97
C SER A 96 -11.12 -2.99 -47.77
N GLY A 97 -10.46 -2.58 -46.70
CA GLY A 97 -10.30 -3.42 -45.48
C GLY A 97 -8.88 -3.95 -45.26
N LYS A 98 -7.87 -3.36 -45.92
CA LYS A 98 -6.49 -3.80 -45.80
C LYS A 98 -6.03 -3.89 -44.35
N SER A 99 -6.12 -2.78 -43.59
CA SER A 99 -5.72 -2.77 -42.19
C SER A 99 -6.66 -3.58 -41.30
N SER A 100 -7.92 -3.79 -41.72
CA SER A 100 -8.88 -4.59 -40.96
C SER A 100 -8.51 -6.07 -40.88
N VAL A 101 -7.70 -6.61 -41.80
CA VAL A 101 -7.12 -7.96 -41.67
C VAL A 101 -6.29 -8.06 -40.39
N ILE A 102 -5.41 -7.06 -40.21
CA ILE A 102 -4.53 -7.02 -39.02
C ILE A 102 -5.33 -6.77 -37.77
N ASP A 103 -6.30 -5.87 -37.80
CA ASP A 103 -7.17 -5.61 -36.65
C ASP A 103 -8.00 -6.86 -36.30
N SER A 104 -8.39 -7.69 -37.27
CA SER A 104 -9.07 -8.98 -37.02
C SER A 104 -8.16 -9.97 -36.31
N MET A 105 -6.88 -10.00 -36.68
CA MET A 105 -5.87 -10.81 -36.01
C MET A 105 -5.63 -10.32 -34.57
N LEU A 106 -5.39 -9.01 -34.41
CA LEU A 106 -5.14 -8.39 -33.10
C LEU A 106 -6.34 -8.57 -32.15
N TYR A 107 -7.56 -8.39 -32.69
CA TYR A 107 -8.76 -8.65 -31.92
C TYR A 107 -8.84 -10.09 -31.45
N THR A 108 -8.59 -11.05 -32.35
CA THR A 108 -8.69 -12.47 -32.01
C THR A 108 -7.70 -12.86 -30.94
N ILE A 109 -6.44 -12.39 -31.02
CA ILE A 109 -5.39 -12.74 -30.05
C ILE A 109 -5.54 -11.88 -28.77
N PHE A 110 -5.58 -10.56 -28.88
CA PHE A 110 -5.40 -9.64 -27.76
C PHE A 110 -6.69 -8.94 -27.31
N ASN A 111 -7.84 -9.20 -27.96
CA ASN A 111 -9.10 -8.49 -27.70
C ASN A 111 -8.97 -6.96 -27.84
N SER A 112 -8.21 -6.52 -28.82
CA SER A 112 -7.95 -5.09 -29.09
C SER A 112 -7.58 -4.91 -30.57
N THR A 113 -7.55 -3.67 -31.06
CA THR A 113 -7.14 -3.32 -32.41
C THR A 113 -5.85 -2.51 -32.42
N SER A 114 -5.26 -2.28 -33.59
CA SER A 114 -4.08 -1.42 -33.75
C SER A 114 -4.29 0.01 -33.21
N LYS A 115 -5.54 0.47 -33.15
CA LYS A 115 -5.91 1.78 -32.59
C LYS A 115 -6.34 1.72 -31.13
N ASN A 116 -6.13 0.58 -30.48
CA ASN A 116 -6.52 0.31 -29.09
C ASN A 116 -8.02 0.51 -28.82
N GLU A 117 -8.86 0.26 -29.80
CA GLU A 117 -10.31 0.36 -29.68
C GLU A 117 -10.85 -0.94 -29.03
N ARG A 118 -11.57 -0.80 -27.91
CA ARG A 118 -12.03 -1.93 -27.09
C ARG A 118 -13.55 -2.14 -27.13
N LYS A 119 -14.28 -1.42 -27.98
CA LYS A 119 -15.73 -1.61 -28.10
C LYS A 119 -16.04 -2.76 -29.03
N ASN A 120 -16.32 -3.94 -28.48
CA ASN A 120 -16.63 -5.15 -29.24
C ASN A 120 -17.80 -4.97 -30.22
N LEU A 121 -18.70 -4.03 -29.96
CA LEU A 121 -19.78 -3.68 -30.88
C LEU A 121 -19.25 -3.17 -32.24
N ASN A 122 -18.16 -2.40 -32.24
CA ASN A 122 -17.58 -1.80 -33.44
C ASN A 122 -16.74 -2.82 -34.26
N ILE A 123 -16.45 -3.97 -33.69
CA ILE A 123 -15.65 -5.02 -34.30
C ILE A 123 -16.55 -5.92 -35.17
N ILE A 124 -17.80 -6.11 -34.76
CA ILE A 124 -18.78 -6.87 -35.51
C ILE A 124 -19.22 -6.06 -36.74
N ASN A 125 -19.20 -6.67 -37.88
CA ASN A 125 -19.71 -6.03 -39.12
C ASN A 125 -21.09 -5.40 -38.88
N GLN A 126 -21.30 -4.21 -39.40
CA GLN A 126 -22.54 -3.44 -39.15
C GLN A 126 -23.78 -4.21 -39.59
N ASN A 127 -23.68 -4.99 -40.66
CA ASN A 127 -24.77 -5.73 -41.29
C ASN A 127 -24.94 -7.15 -40.70
N LYS A 128 -24.15 -7.53 -39.72
CA LYS A 128 -24.13 -8.87 -39.12
C LYS A 128 -24.43 -8.82 -37.63
N GLN A 129 -24.96 -9.94 -37.09
CA GLN A 129 -25.29 -10.06 -35.67
C GLN A 129 -24.14 -10.64 -34.86
N GLU A 130 -23.32 -11.47 -35.49
CA GLU A 130 -22.20 -12.14 -34.85
C GLU A 130 -20.94 -12.05 -35.70
N ALA A 131 -19.81 -12.15 -35.05
CA ALA A 131 -18.50 -12.23 -35.67
C ALA A 131 -17.59 -13.10 -34.85
N ASP A 132 -16.72 -13.81 -35.51
CA ASP A 132 -15.74 -14.70 -34.86
C ASP A 132 -14.39 -14.61 -35.56
N GLY A 133 -13.37 -14.94 -34.80
CA GLY A 133 -12.02 -15.14 -35.29
C GLY A 133 -11.35 -16.31 -34.59
N SER A 134 -10.55 -17.04 -35.33
CA SER A 134 -9.73 -18.16 -34.84
C SER A 134 -8.30 -17.98 -35.32
N VAL A 135 -7.34 -18.15 -34.42
CA VAL A 135 -5.91 -18.18 -34.77
C VAL A 135 -5.24 -19.37 -34.17
N THR A 136 -4.29 -19.91 -34.96
CA THR A 136 -3.45 -21.04 -34.54
C THR A 136 -1.99 -20.56 -34.46
N ILE A 137 -1.35 -20.75 -33.30
CA ILE A 137 -0.01 -20.26 -32.98
C ILE A 137 0.82 -21.44 -32.43
N ASP A 138 2.04 -21.62 -32.93
CA ASP A 138 2.97 -22.60 -32.42
C ASP A 138 4.05 -21.90 -31.54
N VAL A 139 4.30 -22.52 -30.37
CA VAL A 139 5.43 -22.16 -29.47
C VAL A 139 6.20 -23.43 -29.16
N GLY A 140 7.37 -23.57 -29.70
CA GLY A 140 8.11 -24.84 -29.61
C GLY A 140 7.31 -26.02 -30.15
N ASN A 141 7.07 -27.01 -29.30
CA ASN A 141 6.30 -28.24 -29.63
C ASN A 141 4.80 -28.14 -29.29
N LYS A 142 4.31 -26.95 -28.95
CA LYS A 142 2.92 -26.74 -28.55
C LYS A 142 2.20 -25.88 -29.55
N ARG A 143 1.02 -26.32 -29.94
CA ARG A 143 0.09 -25.57 -30.79
C ARG A 143 -1.06 -25.02 -29.98
N TYR A 144 -1.17 -23.71 -30.00
CA TYR A 144 -2.24 -22.98 -29.31
C TYR A 144 -3.29 -22.55 -30.32
N THR A 145 -4.56 -22.69 -29.95
CA THR A 145 -5.69 -22.17 -30.72
C THR A 145 -6.48 -21.21 -29.87
N ILE A 146 -6.68 -19.99 -30.38
CA ILE A 146 -7.49 -18.95 -29.75
C ILE A 146 -8.69 -18.74 -30.65
N GLU A 147 -9.89 -18.97 -30.13
CA GLU A 147 -11.16 -18.71 -30.81
C GLU A 147 -11.91 -17.62 -30.04
N ARG A 148 -12.32 -16.57 -30.72
CA ARG A 148 -13.03 -15.44 -30.08
C ARG A 148 -14.27 -15.14 -30.88
N LYS A 149 -15.45 -15.23 -30.24
CA LYS A 149 -16.73 -14.95 -30.85
C LYS A 149 -17.41 -13.78 -30.15
N SER A 150 -17.89 -12.81 -30.91
CA SER A 150 -18.69 -11.69 -30.43
C SER A 150 -20.07 -11.69 -31.05
N GLU A 151 -21.08 -11.40 -30.24
CA GLU A 151 -22.49 -11.39 -30.60
C GLU A 151 -23.17 -10.10 -30.12
N LYS A 152 -23.95 -9.44 -30.99
CA LYS A 152 -24.76 -8.29 -30.64
C LYS A 152 -25.99 -8.71 -29.86
N TYR A 153 -26.30 -8.03 -28.79
CA TYR A 153 -27.54 -8.23 -28.04
C TYR A 153 -28.14 -6.89 -27.60
N ILE A 154 -29.45 -6.90 -27.40
CA ILE A 154 -30.18 -5.70 -26.96
C ILE A 154 -30.24 -5.73 -25.44
N LYS A 155 -29.70 -4.70 -24.82
CA LYS A 155 -29.77 -4.48 -23.38
C LYS A 155 -30.81 -3.41 -23.07
N LYS A 156 -31.79 -3.77 -22.26
CA LYS A 156 -32.82 -2.86 -21.78
C LYS A 156 -32.42 -2.31 -20.41
N LEU A 157 -32.14 -1.02 -20.33
CA LEU A 157 -31.81 -0.34 -19.08
C LEU A 157 -32.73 0.87 -18.90
N LYS A 158 -33.57 0.86 -17.87
CA LYS A 158 -34.46 1.96 -17.49
C LYS A 158 -35.39 2.46 -18.63
N GLY A 159 -35.77 1.58 -19.54
CA GLY A 159 -36.66 1.94 -20.66
C GLY A 159 -35.97 2.26 -21.98
N ASP A 160 -34.65 2.47 -21.97
CA ASP A 160 -33.85 2.65 -23.18
C ASP A 160 -33.27 1.32 -23.65
N GLU A 161 -33.39 1.05 -24.94
CA GLU A 161 -32.78 -0.10 -25.60
C GLU A 161 -31.41 0.29 -26.16
N THR A 162 -30.36 -0.33 -25.67
CA THR A 162 -29.01 -0.17 -26.20
C THR A 162 -28.49 -1.48 -26.77
N THR A 163 -27.84 -1.40 -27.94
CA THR A 163 -27.17 -2.55 -28.52
C THR A 163 -25.77 -2.66 -27.91
N GLU A 164 -25.49 -3.76 -27.28
CA GLU A 164 -24.17 -4.10 -26.75
C GLU A 164 -23.63 -5.37 -27.42
N ALA A 165 -22.36 -5.69 -27.21
CA ALA A 165 -21.77 -6.94 -27.69
C ALA A 165 -21.24 -7.78 -26.52
N LYS A 166 -21.57 -9.05 -26.55
CA LYS A 166 -21.00 -10.09 -25.70
C LYS A 166 -19.89 -10.79 -26.45
N THR A 167 -18.80 -11.12 -25.77
CA THR A 167 -17.68 -11.86 -26.35
C THR A 167 -17.39 -13.11 -25.52
N ASP A 168 -17.31 -14.22 -26.20
CA ASP A 168 -16.88 -15.50 -25.65
C ASP A 168 -15.49 -15.85 -26.22
N ILE A 169 -14.69 -16.58 -25.45
CA ILE A 169 -13.32 -16.96 -25.82
C ILE A 169 -13.08 -18.41 -25.46
N LEU A 170 -12.37 -19.10 -26.36
CA LEU A 170 -11.85 -20.43 -26.13
C LEU A 170 -10.36 -20.44 -26.43
N PHE A 171 -9.56 -20.87 -25.45
CA PHE A 171 -8.12 -21.00 -25.55
C PHE A 171 -7.71 -22.45 -25.30
N LYS A 172 -7.06 -23.06 -26.26
CA LYS A 172 -6.65 -24.46 -26.24
C LYS A 172 -5.18 -24.59 -26.55
N VAL A 173 -4.56 -25.63 -26.02
CA VAL A 173 -3.22 -26.06 -26.38
C VAL A 173 -3.24 -27.53 -26.79
N ARG A 174 -2.56 -27.86 -27.88
CA ARG A 174 -2.27 -29.21 -28.33
C ARG A 174 -0.78 -29.44 -28.32
N ASP A 175 -0.32 -30.44 -27.63
CA ASP A 175 1.07 -30.86 -27.68
C ASP A 175 1.28 -31.65 -29.00
N LEU A 176 2.24 -31.19 -29.81
CA LEU A 176 2.50 -31.78 -31.13
C LEU A 176 3.24 -33.13 -31.08
N ILE A 177 3.74 -33.52 -29.89
CA ILE A 177 4.43 -34.81 -29.69
C ILE A 177 3.47 -35.86 -29.16
N THR A 178 2.68 -35.51 -28.11
CA THR A 178 1.75 -36.44 -27.46
C THR A 178 0.37 -36.45 -28.09
N ASP A 179 0.07 -35.44 -28.91
CA ASP A 179 -1.25 -35.19 -29.52
C ASP A 179 -2.38 -34.92 -28.53
N GLU A 180 -2.04 -34.63 -27.28
CA GLU A 180 -3.00 -34.29 -26.24
C GLU A 180 -3.48 -32.84 -26.38
N GLU A 181 -4.79 -32.62 -26.32
CA GLU A 181 -5.41 -31.29 -26.34
C GLU A 181 -5.93 -30.94 -24.95
N THR A 182 -5.61 -29.75 -24.49
CA THR A 182 -6.02 -29.22 -23.18
C THR A 182 -6.64 -27.84 -23.36
N ILE A 183 -7.73 -27.56 -22.65
CA ILE A 183 -8.37 -26.25 -22.60
C ILE A 183 -7.70 -25.41 -21.48
N LEU A 184 -7.24 -24.23 -21.83
CA LEU A 184 -6.55 -23.31 -20.93
C LEU A 184 -7.44 -22.13 -20.45
N ASN A 185 -8.76 -22.25 -20.60
CA ASN A 185 -9.65 -21.18 -20.18
C ASN A 185 -9.58 -20.97 -18.66
N GLY A 186 -9.52 -19.71 -18.25
CA GLY A 186 -9.80 -19.32 -16.86
C GLY A 186 -11.29 -19.42 -16.54
N THR A 187 -11.66 -19.13 -15.30
CA THR A 187 -13.07 -19.13 -14.86
C THR A 187 -13.87 -17.97 -15.46
N THR A 188 -13.17 -16.90 -15.83
CA THR A 188 -13.75 -15.74 -16.50
C THR A 188 -13.00 -15.42 -17.80
N ARG A 189 -13.67 -14.69 -18.70
CA ARG A 189 -13.03 -14.19 -19.92
C ARG A 189 -11.77 -13.37 -19.61
N ASN A 190 -11.80 -12.52 -18.59
CA ASN A 190 -10.65 -11.70 -18.22
C ASN A 190 -9.46 -12.54 -17.74
N GLU A 191 -9.71 -13.64 -17.05
CA GLU A 191 -8.67 -14.59 -16.67
C GLU A 191 -8.11 -15.32 -17.89
N THR A 192 -8.95 -15.74 -18.84
CA THR A 192 -8.48 -16.34 -20.09
C THR A 192 -7.64 -15.35 -20.88
N ASP A 193 -8.08 -14.09 -20.99
CA ASP A 193 -7.29 -13.03 -21.63
C ASP A 193 -5.96 -12.77 -20.89
N ALA A 194 -5.91 -12.95 -19.56
CA ALA A 194 -4.67 -12.87 -18.80
C ALA A 194 -3.73 -14.03 -19.10
N ILE A 195 -4.25 -15.27 -19.18
CA ILE A 195 -3.46 -16.45 -19.55
C ILE A 195 -2.88 -16.31 -20.97
N ILE A 196 -3.65 -15.79 -21.92
CA ILE A 196 -3.16 -15.51 -23.29
C ILE A 196 -2.01 -14.48 -23.24
N ARG A 197 -2.18 -13.40 -22.48
CA ARG A 197 -1.12 -12.38 -22.31
C ARG A 197 0.14 -12.96 -21.69
N ASN A 198 0.02 -13.91 -20.79
CA ASN A 198 1.17 -14.58 -20.18
C ASN A 198 1.99 -15.36 -21.22
N HIS A 199 1.34 -15.95 -22.21
CA HIS A 199 2.00 -16.71 -23.26
C HIS A 199 2.55 -15.87 -24.42
N PHE A 200 1.80 -14.86 -24.87
CA PHE A 200 2.08 -14.13 -26.11
C PHE A 200 2.44 -12.65 -25.90
N GLY A 201 2.44 -12.17 -24.65
CA GLY A 201 2.55 -10.75 -24.33
C GLY A 201 1.22 -10.02 -24.47
N ASN A 202 1.24 -8.71 -24.28
CA ASN A 202 0.09 -7.85 -24.51
C ASN A 202 0.12 -7.23 -25.92
N ILE A 203 -0.96 -6.56 -26.31
CA ILE A 203 -1.03 -5.91 -27.61
C ILE A 203 0.10 -4.89 -27.83
N ASP A 204 0.46 -4.12 -26.78
CA ASP A 204 1.54 -3.13 -26.90
C ASP A 204 2.88 -3.80 -27.17
N ASP A 205 3.14 -4.98 -26.57
CA ASP A 205 4.34 -5.77 -26.85
C ASP A 205 4.38 -6.20 -28.31
N PHE A 206 3.26 -6.66 -28.85
CA PHE A 206 3.14 -7.03 -30.26
C PHE A 206 3.33 -5.83 -31.19
N LEU A 207 2.67 -4.70 -30.90
CA LEU A 207 2.80 -3.47 -31.70
C LEU A 207 4.24 -2.96 -31.69
N MET A 208 4.95 -3.11 -30.57
CA MET A 208 6.36 -2.71 -30.45
C MET A 208 7.30 -3.66 -31.21
N THR A 209 7.06 -4.98 -31.17
CA THR A 209 7.98 -5.98 -31.73
C THR A 209 7.66 -6.36 -33.16
N SER A 210 6.38 -6.39 -33.54
CA SER A 210 5.92 -7.06 -34.74
C SER A 210 5.11 -6.19 -35.70
N MET A 211 4.83 -4.92 -35.32
CA MET A 211 4.05 -4.03 -36.19
C MET A 211 4.64 -2.62 -36.24
N SER A 212 4.72 -2.07 -37.47
CA SER A 212 5.07 -0.68 -37.72
C SER A 212 3.98 -0.01 -38.52
N SER A 213 3.15 0.80 -37.87
CA SER A 213 2.15 1.63 -38.54
C SER A 213 2.72 3.00 -38.90
N GLN A 214 2.06 3.70 -39.82
CA GLN A 214 2.47 5.05 -40.26
C GLN A 214 2.59 6.05 -39.10
N ILE A 215 1.69 5.96 -38.12
CA ILE A 215 1.63 6.89 -36.98
C ILE A 215 2.57 6.44 -35.88
N ASP A 216 2.60 5.16 -35.55
CA ASP A 216 3.37 4.63 -34.43
C ASP A 216 4.85 4.42 -34.75
N SER A 217 5.22 4.27 -36.03
CA SER A 217 6.64 4.19 -36.43
C SER A 217 7.41 5.43 -36.02
N LEU A 218 6.80 6.60 -36.15
CA LEU A 218 7.41 7.89 -35.78
C LEU A 218 7.23 8.26 -34.30
N ARG A 219 6.43 7.51 -33.56
CA ARG A 219 6.11 7.82 -32.16
C ARG A 219 7.37 7.86 -31.29
N PHE A 220 8.24 6.88 -31.42
CA PHE A 220 9.50 6.82 -30.69
C PHE A 220 10.42 8.02 -30.96
N ILE A 221 10.41 8.52 -32.21
CA ILE A 221 11.18 9.69 -32.61
C ILE A 221 10.54 10.99 -32.10
N ASN A 222 9.23 11.12 -32.22
CA ASN A 222 8.51 12.35 -31.90
C ASN A 222 8.24 12.54 -30.40
N GLU A 223 8.34 11.48 -29.61
CA GLU A 223 8.11 11.55 -28.18
C GLU A 223 9.33 12.06 -27.42
N GLY A 224 9.11 12.70 -26.26
CA GLY A 224 10.16 13.23 -25.42
C GLY A 224 10.98 12.14 -24.71
N SER A 225 12.13 12.53 -24.16
CA SER A 225 13.10 11.67 -23.47
C SER A 225 12.50 10.68 -22.46
N THR A 226 11.49 11.08 -21.68
CA THR A 226 10.85 10.20 -20.69
C THR A 226 10.21 8.99 -21.35
N LYS A 227 9.40 9.20 -22.39
CA LYS A 227 8.73 8.11 -23.09
C LYS A 227 9.67 7.25 -23.91
N ARG A 228 10.75 7.81 -24.44
CA ARG A 228 11.84 7.02 -25.06
C ARG A 228 12.48 6.07 -24.05
N LYS A 229 12.73 6.55 -22.83
CA LYS A 229 13.25 5.68 -21.74
C LYS A 229 12.27 4.60 -21.35
N GLU A 230 10.98 4.92 -21.23
CA GLU A 230 9.92 3.93 -20.97
C GLU A 230 9.89 2.84 -22.05
N ALA A 231 9.94 3.23 -23.33
CA ALA A 231 9.98 2.28 -24.44
C ALA A 231 11.24 1.40 -24.39
N LEU A 232 12.43 1.99 -24.19
CA LEU A 232 13.68 1.21 -24.03
C LEU A 232 13.62 0.28 -22.81
N ALA A 233 13.10 0.77 -21.69
CA ALA A 233 12.91 -0.06 -20.50
C ALA A 233 12.03 -1.28 -20.80
N LYS A 234 11.01 -1.11 -21.65
CA LYS A 234 10.13 -2.21 -22.07
C LYS A 234 10.87 -3.24 -22.92
N PHE A 235 11.63 -2.80 -23.92
CA PHE A 235 12.42 -3.70 -24.77
C PHE A 235 13.48 -4.48 -23.97
N LEU A 236 14.11 -3.84 -22.98
CA LEU A 236 15.18 -4.40 -22.15
C LEU A 236 14.68 -5.12 -20.89
N ASP A 237 13.38 -5.35 -20.75
CA ASP A 237 12.74 -5.94 -19.56
C ASP A 237 13.04 -5.20 -18.25
N LEU A 238 13.05 -3.88 -18.30
CA LEU A 238 13.31 -3.03 -17.14
C LEU A 238 12.03 -2.44 -16.51
N GLU A 239 10.85 -2.73 -17.09
CA GLU A 239 9.55 -2.24 -16.56
C GLU A 239 9.30 -2.63 -15.11
N PHE A 240 9.88 -3.74 -14.66
CA PHE A 240 9.71 -4.18 -13.29
C PHE A 240 10.32 -3.18 -12.28
N PHE A 241 11.36 -2.41 -12.67
CA PHE A 241 11.88 -1.32 -11.84
C PHE A 241 10.83 -0.20 -11.68
N GLU A 242 10.13 0.14 -12.75
CA GLU A 242 9.07 1.15 -12.69
C GLU A 242 7.85 0.66 -11.87
N LYS A 243 7.47 -0.61 -12.03
CA LYS A 243 6.42 -1.24 -11.23
C LYS A 243 6.79 -1.24 -9.75
N LYS A 244 8.05 -1.57 -9.42
CA LYS A 244 8.57 -1.46 -8.05
C LYS A 244 8.53 -0.02 -7.54
N TYR A 245 8.98 0.92 -8.36
CA TYR A 245 8.94 2.34 -7.99
C TYR A 245 7.53 2.80 -7.61
N LYS A 246 6.52 2.45 -8.40
CA LYS A 246 5.11 2.78 -8.12
C LYS A 246 4.65 2.15 -6.81
N LEU A 247 4.92 0.86 -6.62
CA LEU A 247 4.56 0.12 -5.42
C LEU A 247 5.20 0.73 -4.17
N ILE A 248 6.49 1.01 -4.21
CA ILE A 248 7.25 1.61 -3.12
C ILE A 248 6.74 3.02 -2.83
N LYS A 249 6.44 3.80 -3.85
CA LYS A 249 5.92 5.16 -3.73
C LYS A 249 4.56 5.19 -3.02
N ASP A 250 3.69 4.24 -3.34
CA ASP A 250 2.36 4.14 -2.72
C ASP A 250 2.49 3.73 -1.24
N GLU A 251 3.32 2.72 -0.93
CA GLU A 251 3.61 2.33 0.46
C GLU A 251 4.29 3.47 1.25
N ALA A 252 5.24 4.17 0.65
CA ALA A 252 5.92 5.30 1.28
C ALA A 252 4.99 6.49 1.57
N ALA A 253 3.90 6.65 0.83
CA ALA A 253 2.93 7.73 1.06
C ALA A 253 2.22 7.57 2.40
N ASP A 254 1.84 6.34 2.76
CA ASP A 254 1.22 6.03 4.05
C ASP A 254 2.21 6.26 5.20
N LEU A 255 3.45 5.83 5.02
CA LEU A 255 4.52 6.01 5.99
C LEU A 255 4.84 7.50 6.22
N ARG A 256 4.91 8.30 5.15
CA ARG A 256 5.08 9.76 5.25
C ARG A 256 3.93 10.43 6.00
N GLY A 257 2.71 9.95 5.80
CA GLY A 257 1.54 10.44 6.53
C GLY A 257 1.63 10.17 8.03
N ALA A 258 2.12 8.99 8.42
CA ALA A 258 2.38 8.63 9.82
C ALA A 258 3.54 9.45 10.41
N LEU A 259 4.62 9.61 9.65
CA LEU A 259 5.80 10.37 10.07
C LEU A 259 5.47 11.84 10.36
N ARG A 260 4.78 12.52 9.46
CA ARG A 260 4.35 13.92 9.65
C ARG A 260 3.56 14.13 10.93
N LYS A 261 2.64 13.21 11.26
CA LYS A 261 1.86 13.29 12.49
C LYS A 261 2.68 13.06 13.75
N ALA A 262 3.77 12.29 13.63
CA ALA A 262 4.65 11.97 14.75
C ALA A 262 5.75 13.03 14.96
N GLU A 263 6.21 13.67 13.89
CA GLU A 263 7.23 14.74 13.93
C GLU A 263 6.73 16.07 14.50
N ASP A 264 5.42 16.29 14.53
CA ASP A 264 4.80 17.49 15.15
C ASP A 264 4.98 17.52 16.68
N ILE A 265 5.46 16.45 17.30
CA ILE A 265 5.63 16.32 18.75
C ILE A 265 7.14 16.32 19.09
N ASP A 266 7.57 17.30 19.83
CA ASP A 266 8.93 17.35 20.41
C ASP A 266 9.00 16.45 21.66
N TYR A 267 9.24 15.17 21.44
CA TYR A 267 9.34 14.17 22.50
C TYR A 267 10.47 14.48 23.49
N ASP A 268 11.58 15.09 23.05
CA ASP A 268 12.72 15.41 23.92
C ASP A 268 12.35 16.51 24.89
N SER A 269 11.70 17.55 24.43
CA SER A 269 11.21 18.63 25.29
C SER A 269 10.14 18.14 26.27
N GLU A 270 9.21 17.28 25.80
CA GLU A 270 8.18 16.74 26.68
C GLU A 270 8.78 15.81 27.76
N ILE A 271 9.70 14.95 27.40
CA ILE A 271 10.41 14.05 28.34
C ILE A 271 11.17 14.91 29.35
N PHE A 272 11.94 15.86 28.89
CA PHE A 272 12.73 16.75 29.75
C PHE A 272 11.86 17.51 30.76
N GLU A 273 10.72 18.06 30.34
CA GLU A 273 9.80 18.76 31.24
C GLU A 273 9.14 17.83 32.26
N ILE A 274 8.90 16.58 31.89
CA ILE A 274 8.35 15.58 32.82
C ILE A 274 9.45 15.08 33.79
N GLU A 275 10.65 14.81 33.31
CA GLU A 275 11.80 14.41 34.14
C GLU A 275 12.13 15.50 35.17
N LYS A 276 12.07 16.75 34.77
CA LYS A 276 12.21 17.89 35.69
C LYS A 276 11.14 17.87 36.78
N LYS A 277 9.89 17.57 36.43
CA LYS A 277 8.81 17.41 37.44
C LYS A 277 9.05 16.22 38.36
N ILE A 278 9.59 15.13 37.85
CA ILE A 278 9.97 13.97 38.66
C ILE A 278 11.04 14.37 39.70
N ILE A 279 12.09 15.06 39.26
CA ILE A 279 13.16 15.55 40.16
C ILE A 279 12.59 16.45 41.26
N PHE A 280 11.67 17.36 40.91
CA PHE A 280 11.00 18.19 41.92
C PHE A 280 10.14 17.34 42.88
N SER A 281 9.37 16.40 42.34
CA SER A 281 8.56 15.51 43.16
C SER A 281 9.41 14.61 44.08
N GLU A 282 10.55 14.11 43.63
CA GLU A 282 11.49 13.36 44.44
C GLU A 282 12.06 14.16 45.59
N ARG A 283 12.36 15.46 45.33
CA ARG A 283 12.80 16.38 46.36
C ARG A 283 11.70 16.61 47.41
N ASP A 284 10.49 16.82 46.97
CA ASP A 284 9.32 16.98 47.82
C ASP A 284 9.08 15.73 48.68
N ILE A 285 9.21 14.53 48.09
CA ILE A 285 9.14 13.26 48.81
C ILE A 285 10.21 13.15 49.89
N GLU A 286 11.46 13.55 49.58
CA GLU A 286 12.54 13.52 50.57
C GLU A 286 12.28 14.52 51.72
N GLU A 287 11.75 15.69 51.45
CA GLU A 287 11.38 16.68 52.46
C GLU A 287 10.25 16.20 53.37
N HIS A 288 9.22 15.60 52.75
CA HIS A 288 8.12 15.00 53.51
C HIS A 288 8.55 13.77 54.33
N ASN A 289 9.46 12.97 53.82
CA ASN A 289 10.06 11.85 54.60
C ASN A 289 10.77 12.36 55.84
N LYS A 290 11.62 13.38 55.71
CA LYS A 290 12.29 14.02 56.85
C LYS A 290 11.29 14.59 57.86
N THR A 291 10.20 15.15 57.36
CA THR A 291 9.11 15.67 58.21
C THR A 291 8.40 14.54 58.97
N CYS A 292 8.11 13.47 58.32
CA CYS A 292 7.49 12.29 58.91
C CYS A 292 8.42 11.66 59.97
N GLU A 293 9.71 11.55 59.69
CA GLU A 293 10.69 11.05 60.66
C GLU A 293 10.75 11.95 61.91
N LYS A 294 10.74 13.30 61.73
CA LYS A 294 10.68 14.26 62.85
C LYS A 294 9.40 14.07 63.68
N PHE A 295 8.25 13.96 63.06
CA PHE A 295 6.98 13.72 63.77
C PHE A 295 6.97 12.38 64.51
N ASN A 296 7.55 11.32 63.92
CA ASN A 296 7.73 10.04 64.58
C ASN A 296 8.64 10.16 65.80
N GLY A 297 9.74 10.91 65.69
CA GLY A 297 10.64 11.18 66.84
C GLY A 297 9.93 11.91 67.97
N GLU A 298 9.16 12.97 67.64
CA GLU A 298 8.35 13.69 68.61
C GLU A 298 7.27 12.81 69.24
N MET A 299 6.66 11.94 68.48
CA MET A 299 5.65 10.99 69.00
C MET A 299 6.27 10.00 70.02
N ILE A 300 7.50 9.47 69.71
CA ILE A 300 8.23 8.58 70.60
C ILE A 300 8.57 9.31 71.91
N ALA A 301 9.05 10.57 71.84
CA ALA A 301 9.29 11.37 73.01
C ALA A 301 8.06 11.59 73.88
N LEU A 302 6.92 11.94 73.23
CA LEU A 302 5.62 12.08 73.95
C LEU A 302 5.15 10.73 74.56
N GLN A 303 5.45 9.61 73.91
CA GLN A 303 5.15 8.29 74.43
C GLN A 303 6.00 7.95 75.68
N MET A 304 7.26 8.38 75.68
CA MET A 304 8.16 8.24 76.85
C MET A 304 7.66 9.13 78.02
N ASP A 305 7.34 10.40 77.70
CA ASP A 305 6.77 11.33 78.71
C ASP A 305 5.47 10.79 79.30
N LYS A 306 4.61 10.24 78.41
CA LYS A 306 3.38 9.57 78.86
C LYS A 306 3.62 8.41 79.83
N LYS A 307 4.59 7.55 79.46
CA LYS A 307 4.99 6.38 80.25
C LYS A 307 5.60 6.80 81.60
N ASP A 308 6.44 7.83 81.59
CA ASP A 308 7.02 8.39 82.83
C ASP A 308 5.97 8.99 83.74
N LEU A 309 5.01 9.76 83.17
CA LEU A 309 3.88 10.24 83.98
C LEU A 309 2.97 9.12 84.49
N GLU A 310 2.71 8.08 83.65
CA GLU A 310 1.98 6.89 84.05
C GLU A 310 2.68 6.14 85.19
N THR A 311 4.03 6.00 85.12
CA THR A 311 4.81 5.37 86.20
C THR A 311 4.79 6.17 87.49
N LYS A 312 4.87 7.52 87.37
CA LYS A 312 4.75 8.45 88.51
C LYS A 312 3.33 8.35 89.11
N ILE A 313 2.28 8.36 88.31
CA ILE A 313 0.89 8.18 88.74
C ILE A 313 0.67 6.84 89.42
N ASN A 314 1.27 5.77 88.86
CA ASN A 314 1.13 4.42 89.39
C ASN A 314 1.96 4.18 90.66
N SER A 315 3.05 4.99 90.89
CA SER A 315 3.85 4.95 92.08
C SER A 315 3.21 5.73 93.26
N ILE A 316 2.20 6.54 93.00
CA ILE A 316 1.36 7.22 93.99
C ILE A 316 0.18 6.34 94.29
N PRO A 317 -0.11 6.05 95.57
CA PRO A 317 -1.29 5.20 95.93
C PRO A 317 -2.57 5.73 95.30
N ALA A 318 -3.44 4.78 94.86
CA ALA A 318 -4.57 5.00 93.91
C ALA A 318 -5.71 5.91 94.35
N GLU A 319 -5.52 6.78 95.30
CA GLU A 319 -6.59 7.39 96.11
C GLU A 319 -7.13 8.74 95.61
N VAL A 320 -6.65 9.25 94.48
CA VAL A 320 -6.94 10.65 94.05
C VAL A 320 -7.73 10.73 92.76
N ILE A 321 -8.71 9.93 92.59
CA ILE A 321 -9.52 10.04 91.38
C ILE A 321 -10.97 10.44 91.77
N ALA A 322 -11.51 11.49 91.18
CA ALA A 322 -12.93 11.81 91.23
C ALA A 322 -13.73 10.64 90.59
N ILE A 323 -14.20 9.78 91.47
CA ILE A 323 -14.84 8.47 91.08
C ILE A 323 -15.96 8.68 90.08
N ASP A 324 -16.71 9.77 90.18
CA ASP A 324 -17.82 10.08 89.30
C ASP A 324 -17.39 10.39 87.88
N GLU A 325 -16.29 11.08 87.68
CA GLU A 325 -15.74 11.35 86.33
C GLU A 325 -15.16 10.08 85.68
N VAL A 326 -14.59 9.21 86.47
CA VAL A 326 -14.04 7.91 85.97
C VAL A 326 -15.17 6.99 85.55
N LEU A 327 -16.25 6.93 86.29
CA LEU A 327 -17.44 6.17 85.95
C LEU A 327 -18.13 6.69 84.68
N GLN A 328 -18.23 8.02 84.55
CA GLN A 328 -18.78 8.65 83.34
C GLN A 328 -17.89 8.39 82.11
N LYS A 329 -16.60 8.49 82.25
CA LYS A 329 -15.64 8.18 81.16
C LYS A 329 -15.70 6.74 80.73
N LYS A 330 -15.80 5.81 81.66
CA LYS A 330 -15.95 4.39 81.37
C LYS A 330 -17.19 4.10 80.56
N THR A 331 -18.34 4.59 80.98
CA THR A 331 -19.60 4.42 80.29
C THR A 331 -19.55 4.98 78.86
N LYS A 332 -18.90 6.12 78.70
CA LYS A 332 -18.73 6.75 77.37
C LYS A 332 -17.83 5.95 76.44
N GLN A 333 -16.73 5.38 76.96
CA GLN A 333 -15.81 4.54 76.15
C GLN A 333 -16.48 3.20 75.76
N GLU A 334 -17.24 2.60 76.63
CA GLU A 334 -18.03 1.40 76.34
C GLU A 334 -19.06 1.64 75.21
N GLN A 335 -19.71 2.77 75.23
CA GLN A 335 -20.59 3.20 74.11
C GLN A 335 -19.83 3.41 72.83
N ASN A 336 -18.63 4.03 72.87
CA ASN A 336 -17.79 4.23 71.74
C ASN A 336 -17.40 2.90 71.10
N ILE A 337 -16.96 1.89 71.89
CA ILE A 337 -16.60 0.56 71.41
C ILE A 337 -17.73 -0.08 70.62
N GLN A 338 -18.97 -0.01 71.16
CA GLN A 338 -20.14 -0.53 70.43
C GLN A 338 -20.34 0.15 69.09
N THR A 339 -20.17 1.49 69.02
CA THR A 339 -20.30 2.25 67.82
C THR A 339 -19.24 1.91 66.77
N TYR A 340 -17.97 1.80 67.22
CA TYR A 340 -16.85 1.45 66.35
C TYR A 340 -16.93 0.01 65.80
N ASN A 341 -17.36 -0.95 66.64
CA ASN A 341 -17.57 -2.34 66.21
C ASN A 341 -18.63 -2.42 65.07
N SER A 342 -19.69 -1.66 65.21
CA SER A 342 -20.70 -1.57 64.14
C SER A 342 -20.12 -1.06 62.79
N LYS A 343 -19.22 -0.05 62.85
CA LYS A 343 -18.58 0.50 61.71
C LYS A 343 -17.54 -0.45 61.06
N VAL A 344 -16.78 -1.18 61.90
CA VAL A 344 -15.86 -2.21 61.40
C VAL A 344 -16.61 -3.33 60.68
N SER A 345 -17.76 -3.74 61.21
CA SER A 345 -18.60 -4.72 60.55
C SER A 345 -19.10 -4.27 59.20
N GLN A 346 -19.54 -3.01 59.09
CA GLN A 346 -19.97 -2.42 57.83
C GLN A 346 -18.83 -2.35 56.80
N CYS A 347 -17.64 -1.89 57.23
CA CYS A 347 -16.46 -1.86 56.36
C CYS A 347 -16.07 -3.27 55.87
N SER A 348 -16.12 -4.28 56.76
CA SER A 348 -15.76 -5.66 56.42
C SER A 348 -16.72 -6.26 55.40
N GLN A 349 -18.01 -5.93 55.50
CA GLN A 349 -19.01 -6.37 54.53
C GLN A 349 -18.74 -5.75 53.14
N ILE A 350 -18.49 -4.45 53.07
CA ILE A 350 -18.19 -3.75 51.83
C ILE A 350 -16.92 -4.31 51.20
N LEU A 351 -15.87 -4.57 52.00
CA LEU A 351 -14.61 -5.15 51.51
C LEU A 351 -14.82 -6.54 50.93
N SER A 352 -15.62 -7.39 51.59
CA SER A 352 -15.94 -8.72 51.08
C SER A 352 -16.62 -8.66 49.72
N GLU A 353 -17.66 -7.84 49.62
CA GLU A 353 -18.42 -7.66 48.39
C GLU A 353 -17.57 -7.13 47.24
N LYS A 354 -16.69 -6.17 47.54
CA LYS A 354 -15.82 -5.57 46.49
C LYS A 354 -14.65 -6.47 46.08
N LYS A 355 -14.05 -7.22 47.02
CA LYS A 355 -13.03 -8.22 46.72
C LYS A 355 -13.58 -9.36 45.85
N GLU A 356 -14.77 -9.84 46.15
CA GLU A 356 -15.45 -10.85 45.33
C GLU A 356 -15.74 -10.33 43.90
N LEU A 357 -16.10 -9.05 43.80
CA LEU A 357 -16.27 -8.41 42.49
C LEU A 357 -14.95 -8.34 41.70
N LEU A 358 -13.86 -7.95 42.37
CA LEU A 358 -12.53 -7.88 41.74
C LEU A 358 -12.04 -9.25 41.29
N ASP A 359 -12.29 -10.30 42.05
CA ASP A 359 -11.93 -11.68 41.73
C ASP A 359 -12.70 -12.18 40.48
N LYS A 360 -13.98 -11.82 40.39
CA LYS A 360 -14.81 -12.09 39.20
C LYS A 360 -14.27 -11.36 37.95
N ILE A 361 -13.85 -10.11 38.12
CA ILE A 361 -13.29 -9.30 37.03
C ILE A 361 -11.91 -9.85 36.59
N ALA A 362 -11.05 -10.24 37.55
CA ALA A 362 -9.74 -10.81 37.26
C ALA A 362 -9.84 -12.13 36.48
N LYS A 363 -10.75 -13.02 36.86
CA LYS A 363 -11.01 -14.27 36.12
C LYS A 363 -11.53 -14.04 34.71
N PHE A 364 -12.28 -12.97 34.49
CA PHE A 364 -12.71 -12.58 33.16
C PHE A 364 -11.52 -12.03 32.34
N GLU A 365 -10.66 -11.24 32.96
CA GLU A 365 -9.47 -10.64 32.32
C GLU A 365 -8.50 -11.70 31.82
N GLU A 366 -8.25 -12.77 32.63
CA GLU A 366 -7.41 -13.90 32.22
C GLU A 366 -8.00 -14.68 31.03
N SER A 367 -9.34 -14.67 30.88
CA SER A 367 -10.02 -15.37 29.79
C SER A 367 -10.21 -14.51 28.54
N PHE A 368 -9.96 -13.21 28.62
CA PHE A 368 -10.26 -12.26 27.54
C PHE A 368 -9.00 -11.72 26.90
N ASP A 369 -8.65 -12.26 25.75
CA ASP A 369 -7.50 -11.79 24.95
C ASP A 369 -7.82 -10.45 24.26
N VAL A 370 -7.60 -9.36 24.99
CA VAL A 370 -7.77 -7.98 24.50
C VAL A 370 -6.87 -7.66 23.31
N VAL A 371 -5.67 -8.26 23.27
CA VAL A 371 -4.71 -7.97 22.21
C VAL A 371 -5.22 -8.52 20.90
N SER A 372 -5.73 -9.74 20.93
CA SER A 372 -6.34 -10.36 19.76
C SER A 372 -7.53 -9.56 19.23
N VAL A 373 -8.40 -9.11 20.14
CA VAL A 373 -9.60 -8.32 19.76
C VAL A 373 -9.23 -6.94 19.22
N LYS A 374 -8.18 -6.31 19.75
CA LYS A 374 -7.66 -5.04 19.22
C LYS A 374 -7.05 -5.22 17.84
N ASN A 375 -6.23 -6.25 17.67
CA ASN A 375 -5.62 -6.53 16.37
C ASN A 375 -6.68 -6.80 15.29
N GLN A 376 -7.75 -7.52 15.66
CA GLN A 376 -8.89 -7.73 14.77
C GLN A 376 -9.63 -6.43 14.43
N LYS A 377 -9.68 -5.49 15.39
CA LYS A 377 -10.26 -4.17 15.12
C LYS A 377 -9.38 -3.38 14.17
N ASP A 378 -8.07 -3.37 14.40
CA ASP A 378 -7.13 -2.64 13.56
C ASP A 378 -7.17 -3.17 12.12
N GLU A 379 -7.29 -4.49 11.94
CA GLU A 379 -7.48 -5.10 10.61
C GLU A 379 -8.78 -4.66 9.91
N ILE A 380 -9.84 -4.48 10.70
CA ILE A 380 -11.13 -3.98 10.17
C ILE A 380 -11.02 -2.51 9.81
N ASP A 381 -10.39 -1.71 10.68
CA ASP A 381 -10.19 -0.27 10.46
C ASP A 381 -9.31 -0.01 9.22
N GLU A 382 -8.27 -0.84 8.99
CA GLU A 382 -7.48 -0.81 7.76
C GLU A 382 -8.30 -1.11 6.50
N LYS A 383 -9.17 -2.11 6.59
CA LYS A 383 -10.07 -2.46 5.47
C LYS A 383 -11.07 -1.33 5.18
N LEU A 384 -11.63 -0.72 6.22
CA LEU A 384 -12.54 0.43 6.09
C LEU A 384 -11.85 1.64 5.47
N LEU A 385 -10.61 1.92 5.86
CA LEU A 385 -9.80 3.00 5.29
C LEU A 385 -9.55 2.77 3.79
N LYS A 386 -9.26 1.53 3.42
CA LYS A 386 -9.06 1.16 2.01
C LYS A 386 -10.33 1.37 1.18
N ILE A 387 -11.48 1.03 1.71
CA ILE A 387 -12.79 1.27 1.06
C ILE A 387 -13.04 2.76 0.91
N SER A 388 -12.74 3.56 1.96
CA SER A 388 -12.90 5.02 1.92
C SER A 388 -12.03 5.68 0.85
N ASN A 389 -10.78 5.22 0.73
CA ASN A 389 -9.87 5.72 -0.30
C ASN A 389 -10.36 5.40 -1.70
N LEU A 390 -10.80 4.15 -1.93
CA LEU A 390 -11.37 3.72 -3.20
C LEU A 390 -12.64 4.50 -3.57
N LEU A 391 -13.45 4.87 -2.58
CA LEU A 391 -14.63 5.73 -2.80
C LEU A 391 -14.24 7.12 -3.30
N THR A 392 -13.20 7.70 -2.69
CA THR A 392 -12.70 9.03 -3.08
C THR A 392 -12.11 9.01 -4.49
N GLU A 393 -11.35 7.95 -4.81
CA GLU A 393 -10.80 7.76 -6.15
C GLU A 393 -11.91 7.58 -7.19
N LEU A 394 -12.93 6.82 -6.86
CA LEU A 394 -14.09 6.61 -7.72
C LEU A 394 -14.81 7.92 -8.03
N GLU A 395 -15.10 8.73 -6.99
CA GLU A 395 -15.73 10.04 -7.17
C GLU A 395 -14.92 10.97 -8.07
N ASN A 396 -13.59 10.96 -7.91
CA ASN A 396 -12.72 11.79 -8.73
C ASN A 396 -12.68 11.31 -10.18
N ALA A 397 -12.59 10.00 -10.37
CA ALA A 397 -12.61 9.40 -11.71
C ALA A 397 -13.95 9.64 -12.42
N GLU A 398 -15.08 9.55 -11.70
CA GLU A 398 -16.41 9.85 -12.25
C GLU A 398 -16.59 11.32 -12.58
N LYS A 399 -16.03 12.23 -11.77
CA LYS A 399 -16.06 13.68 -12.08
C LYS A 399 -15.31 13.98 -13.36
N LEU A 400 -14.11 13.40 -13.52
CA LEU A 400 -13.28 13.55 -14.71
C LEU A 400 -13.97 12.95 -15.95
N LYS A 401 -14.58 11.78 -15.81
CA LYS A 401 -15.36 11.12 -16.85
C LYS A 401 -16.50 12.03 -17.33
N LYS A 402 -17.33 12.51 -16.38
CA LYS A 402 -18.45 13.42 -16.70
C LYS A 402 -18.01 14.71 -17.40
N LEU A 403 -16.82 15.21 -17.04
CA LEU A 403 -16.27 16.43 -17.63
C LEU A 403 -15.82 16.19 -19.08
N ASN A 404 -15.22 15.03 -19.34
CA ASN A 404 -14.82 14.63 -20.69
C ASN A 404 -16.02 14.23 -21.54
N GLU A 405 -17.03 13.57 -21.00
CA GLU A 405 -18.29 13.27 -21.68
C GLU A 405 -18.99 14.52 -22.19
N LYS A 406 -19.01 15.58 -21.35
CA LYS A 406 -19.58 16.88 -21.78
C LYS A 406 -18.83 17.50 -22.95
N LYS A 407 -17.48 17.36 -22.93
CA LYS A 407 -16.65 17.89 -24.03
C LYS A 407 -16.82 17.09 -25.33
N VAL A 408 -16.95 15.77 -25.20
CA VAL A 408 -17.16 14.87 -26.34
C VAL A 408 -18.53 15.07 -26.97
N LYS A 409 -19.54 15.38 -26.14
CA LYS A 409 -20.89 15.67 -26.64
C LYS A 409 -20.92 16.85 -27.61
N LEU A 410 -20.01 17.82 -27.45
CA LEU A 410 -19.83 18.94 -28.36
C LEU A 410 -19.45 18.51 -29.78
N LEU A 411 -18.84 17.34 -29.96
CA LEU A 411 -18.52 16.79 -31.30
C LEU A 411 -19.77 16.39 -32.10
N GLY A 412 -20.85 16.03 -31.41
CA GLY A 412 -22.12 15.67 -32.02
C GLY A 412 -23.01 16.90 -32.37
N GLU A 413 -22.71 18.05 -31.74
CA GLU A 413 -23.52 19.26 -31.87
C GLU A 413 -23.01 20.20 -32.97
N VAL A 414 -21.85 19.94 -33.54
CA VAL A 414 -21.27 20.74 -34.63
C VAL A 414 -21.26 19.95 -35.94
N PRO A 415 -21.66 20.58 -37.04
CA PRO A 415 -21.79 19.92 -38.34
C PRO A 415 -20.49 19.31 -38.90
N CYS A 416 -19.37 19.64 -38.33
CA CYS A 416 -18.02 19.19 -38.73
C CYS A 416 -17.29 18.35 -37.68
N GLY A 417 -17.97 17.92 -36.62
CA GLY A 417 -17.38 17.35 -35.39
C GLY A 417 -16.39 16.21 -35.57
N ASP A 418 -16.67 15.26 -36.46
CA ASP A 418 -15.78 14.11 -36.67
C ASP A 418 -14.88 14.21 -37.91
N LYS A 419 -15.07 15.22 -38.75
CA LYS A 419 -14.39 15.32 -40.07
C LYS A 419 -13.10 16.14 -40.07
N PHE A 420 -12.90 17.01 -39.08
CA PHE A 420 -11.75 17.92 -39.06
C PHE A 420 -11.07 17.96 -37.68
N LYS A 421 -10.29 16.95 -37.38
CA LYS A 421 -9.60 16.77 -36.09
C LYS A 421 -8.63 17.90 -35.68
N SER A 422 -8.20 18.71 -36.64
CA SER A 422 -7.25 19.82 -36.40
C SER A 422 -7.93 21.17 -36.17
N CYS A 423 -9.24 21.24 -36.16
CA CYS A 423 -9.96 22.47 -35.93
C CYS A 423 -9.73 23.03 -34.53
N LYS A 424 -9.29 24.29 -34.44
CA LYS A 424 -8.94 24.98 -33.20
C LYS A 424 -10.06 25.00 -32.14
N PHE A 425 -11.33 24.88 -32.58
CA PHE A 425 -12.49 24.95 -31.69
C PHE A 425 -12.95 23.60 -31.12
N ILE A 426 -12.51 22.50 -31.71
CA ILE A 426 -12.94 21.15 -31.29
C ILE A 426 -11.76 20.21 -31.01
N LYS A 427 -10.54 20.70 -31.08
CA LYS A 427 -9.32 19.92 -30.81
C LYS A 427 -9.34 19.30 -29.43
N ASP A 428 -9.77 20.07 -28.44
CA ASP A 428 -9.85 19.60 -27.04
C ASP A 428 -10.95 18.56 -26.83
N ALA A 429 -12.01 18.61 -27.63
CA ALA A 429 -13.08 17.63 -27.58
C ALA A 429 -12.66 16.28 -28.20
N HIS A 430 -11.83 16.33 -29.25
CA HIS A 430 -11.23 15.13 -29.82
C HIS A 430 -10.20 14.47 -28.86
N ALA A 431 -9.38 15.29 -28.24
CA ALA A 431 -8.48 14.79 -27.21
C ALA A 431 -9.22 14.17 -26.01
N SER A 432 -10.35 14.79 -25.63
CA SER A 432 -11.21 14.26 -24.57
C SER A 432 -11.94 12.97 -24.96
N LYS A 433 -12.13 12.71 -26.26
CA LYS A 433 -12.72 11.46 -26.76
C LYS A 433 -11.78 10.26 -26.57
N GLU A 434 -10.48 10.48 -26.73
CA GLU A 434 -9.47 9.45 -26.47
C GLU A 434 -9.32 9.16 -24.97
N THR A 435 -9.26 10.22 -24.17
CA THR A 435 -9.12 10.07 -22.71
C THR A 435 -10.37 9.52 -22.03
N LEU A 436 -11.53 9.62 -22.67
CA LEU A 436 -12.78 9.10 -22.10
C LEU A 436 -12.79 7.57 -22.01
N VAL A 437 -12.14 6.91 -22.96
CA VAL A 437 -12.07 5.44 -22.99
C VAL A 437 -11.26 4.93 -21.80
N ASP A 438 -10.13 5.57 -21.54
CA ASP A 438 -9.25 5.22 -20.42
C ASP A 438 -9.94 5.47 -19.08
N LEU A 439 -10.67 6.58 -18.98
CA LEU A 439 -11.39 6.94 -17.76
C LEU A 439 -12.57 5.99 -17.45
N VAL A 440 -13.23 5.48 -18.49
CA VAL A 440 -14.28 4.47 -18.30
C VAL A 440 -13.68 3.17 -17.74
N GLY A 441 -12.52 2.77 -18.27
CA GLY A 441 -11.79 1.60 -17.77
C GLY A 441 -11.32 1.77 -16.32
N GLN A 442 -10.85 2.99 -15.99
CA GLN A 442 -10.43 3.30 -14.62
C GLN A 442 -11.59 3.23 -13.62
N VAL A 443 -12.72 3.87 -13.94
CA VAL A 443 -13.91 3.82 -13.08
C VAL A 443 -14.40 2.40 -12.86
N GLN A 444 -14.33 1.56 -13.89
CA GLN A 444 -14.75 0.17 -13.80
C GLN A 444 -13.80 -0.66 -12.92
N SER A 445 -12.50 -0.47 -13.10
CA SER A 445 -11.46 -1.11 -12.27
C SER A 445 -11.58 -0.73 -10.80
N ILE A 446 -11.77 0.55 -10.50
CA ILE A 446 -11.89 1.04 -9.11
C ILE A 446 -13.18 0.50 -8.48
N ASN A 447 -14.27 0.41 -9.23
CA ASN A 447 -15.53 -0.16 -8.73
C ASN A 447 -15.42 -1.65 -8.41
N GLU A 448 -14.71 -2.40 -9.24
CA GLU A 448 -14.45 -3.83 -8.97
C GLU A 448 -13.56 -4.02 -7.74
N GLN A 449 -12.53 -3.19 -7.59
CA GLN A 449 -11.67 -3.21 -6.41
C GLN A 449 -12.44 -2.83 -5.14
N LYS A 450 -13.33 -1.84 -5.23
CA LYS A 450 -14.21 -1.44 -4.13
C LYS A 450 -15.14 -2.59 -3.73
N HIS A 451 -15.84 -3.20 -4.68
CA HIS A 451 -16.73 -4.33 -4.39
C HIS A 451 -16.00 -5.52 -3.78
N LYS A 452 -14.76 -5.76 -4.23
CA LYS A 452 -13.91 -6.79 -3.64
C LYS A 452 -13.49 -6.45 -2.21
N ALA A 453 -13.20 -5.19 -1.95
CA ALA A 453 -12.87 -4.72 -0.60
C ALA A 453 -14.09 -4.75 0.33
N GLU A 454 -15.26 -4.37 -0.17
CA GLU A 454 -16.54 -4.41 0.57
C GLU A 454 -16.97 -5.85 0.90
N SER A 455 -16.73 -6.80 -0.03
CA SER A 455 -17.06 -8.21 0.19
C SER A 455 -16.20 -8.89 1.27
N LEU A 456 -15.03 -8.31 1.56
CA LEU A 456 -14.13 -8.79 2.62
C LEU A 456 -14.45 -8.19 4.00
N LEU A 457 -15.45 -7.32 4.06
CA LEU A 457 -15.85 -6.65 5.31
C LEU A 457 -17.16 -7.26 5.83
N ASN A 458 -17.05 -8.04 6.86
CA ASN A 458 -18.23 -8.53 7.58
C ASN A 458 -18.65 -7.49 8.63
N LYS A 459 -19.67 -6.70 8.33
CA LYS A 459 -20.23 -5.70 9.27
C LYS A 459 -20.66 -6.30 10.62
N THR A 460 -21.07 -7.54 10.60
CA THR A 460 -21.44 -8.28 11.82
C THR A 460 -20.26 -8.54 12.74
N ASP A 461 -19.05 -8.64 12.18
CA ASP A 461 -17.85 -8.88 13.01
C ASP A 461 -17.32 -7.58 13.62
N GLU A 462 -17.44 -6.45 12.91
CA GLU A 462 -17.09 -5.13 13.44
C GLU A 462 -17.96 -4.74 14.65
N GLU A 463 -19.28 -4.93 14.53
CA GLU A 463 -20.19 -4.64 15.63
C GLU A 463 -19.94 -5.50 16.87
N LYS A 464 -19.59 -6.78 16.66
CA LYS A 464 -19.24 -7.69 17.76
C LYS A 464 -17.92 -7.28 18.43
N ILE A 465 -16.90 -6.96 17.65
CA ILE A 465 -15.61 -6.54 18.18
C ILE A 465 -15.73 -5.22 18.93
N ASN A 466 -16.44 -4.25 18.39
CA ASN A 466 -16.69 -2.98 19.06
C ASN A 466 -17.49 -3.19 20.36
N SER A 467 -18.49 -4.07 20.32
CA SER A 467 -19.24 -4.43 21.53
C SER A 467 -18.38 -5.11 22.60
N HIS A 468 -17.46 -5.97 22.18
CA HIS A 468 -16.53 -6.65 23.10
C HIS A 468 -15.53 -5.67 23.71
N LEU A 469 -14.97 -4.76 22.93
CA LEU A 469 -14.08 -3.71 23.42
C LEU A 469 -14.77 -2.72 24.35
N GLU A 470 -16.02 -2.37 24.04
CA GLU A 470 -16.81 -1.50 24.92
C GLU A 470 -17.15 -2.16 26.26
N LYS A 471 -17.51 -3.45 26.21
CA LYS A 471 -17.74 -4.23 27.41
C LYS A 471 -16.48 -4.35 28.27
N TYR A 472 -15.35 -4.59 27.63
CA TYR A 472 -14.05 -4.64 28.31
C TYR A 472 -13.70 -3.29 28.95
N LYS A 473 -13.87 -2.17 28.24
CA LYS A 473 -13.65 -0.83 28.80
C LYS A 473 -14.50 -0.57 30.03
N LYS A 474 -15.81 -0.85 29.93
CA LYS A 474 -16.74 -0.70 31.05
C LYS A 474 -16.37 -1.60 32.25
N LEU A 475 -15.81 -2.77 31.97
CA LEU A 475 -15.39 -3.68 33.02
C LEU A 475 -14.11 -3.17 33.72
N MET A 476 -13.18 -2.60 32.95
CA MET A 476 -11.98 -1.96 33.49
C MET A 476 -12.27 -0.73 34.35
N GLU A 477 -13.27 0.05 33.93
CA GLU A 477 -13.76 1.17 34.76
C GLU A 477 -14.31 0.67 36.09
N LYS A 478 -15.17 -0.37 36.05
CA LYS A 478 -15.69 -0.99 37.27
C LYS A 478 -14.63 -1.59 38.17
N ARG A 479 -13.56 -2.17 37.58
CA ARG A 479 -12.39 -2.64 38.33
C ARG A 479 -11.73 -1.49 39.08
N ARG A 480 -11.40 -0.40 38.38
CA ARG A 480 -10.77 0.78 38.98
C ARG A 480 -11.63 1.39 40.10
N GLU A 481 -12.93 1.43 39.91
CA GLU A 481 -13.84 1.91 40.96
C GLU A 481 -13.87 0.97 42.15
N ALA A 482 -13.94 -0.34 41.92
CA ALA A 482 -13.90 -1.32 42.99
C ALA A 482 -12.58 -1.30 43.78
N GLU A 483 -11.43 -1.22 43.09
CA GLU A 483 -10.13 -1.08 43.71
C GLU A 483 -10.01 0.18 44.59
N LYS A 484 -10.52 1.32 44.10
CA LYS A 484 -10.60 2.55 44.91
C LYS A 484 -11.45 2.39 46.18
N VAL A 485 -12.58 1.72 46.02
CA VAL A 485 -13.49 1.49 47.16
C VAL A 485 -12.83 0.55 48.16
N VAL A 486 -12.20 -0.54 47.70
CA VAL A 486 -11.47 -1.48 48.58
C VAL A 486 -10.39 -0.75 49.36
N LEU A 487 -9.56 0.03 48.69
CA LEU A 487 -8.45 0.77 49.35
C LEU A 487 -9.01 1.75 50.39
N LYS A 488 -10.03 2.51 50.03
CA LYS A 488 -10.65 3.49 50.93
C LYS A 488 -11.29 2.81 52.14
N THR A 489 -12.06 1.75 51.93
CA THR A 489 -12.80 1.06 53.00
C THR A 489 -11.84 0.29 53.91
N ASP A 490 -10.76 -0.26 53.39
CA ASP A 490 -9.74 -0.94 54.18
C ASP A 490 -9.01 0.04 55.12
N LEU A 491 -8.70 1.23 54.60
CA LEU A 491 -8.17 2.32 55.43
C LEU A 491 -9.16 2.78 56.50
N GLU A 492 -10.44 2.86 56.17
CA GLU A 492 -11.50 3.25 57.14
C GLU A 492 -11.68 2.15 58.20
N LYS A 493 -11.65 0.89 57.80
CA LYS A 493 -11.70 -0.26 58.72
C LYS A 493 -10.57 -0.22 59.75
N GLY A 494 -9.31 -0.07 59.26
CA GLY A 494 -8.15 0.03 60.15
C GLY A 494 -8.22 1.19 61.14
N LYS A 495 -8.87 2.31 60.73
CA LYS A 495 -9.14 3.41 61.70
C LYS A 495 -10.06 3.02 62.84
N TRP A 496 -11.15 2.35 62.49
CA TRP A 496 -12.14 1.95 63.50
C TRP A 496 -11.59 0.84 64.40
N GLU A 497 -10.85 -0.11 63.87
CA GLU A 497 -10.19 -1.17 64.67
C GLU A 497 -9.21 -0.59 65.68
N ASN A 498 -8.38 0.39 65.23
CA ASN A 498 -7.48 1.10 66.17
C ASN A 498 -8.29 1.90 67.22
N SER A 499 -9.41 2.50 66.84
CA SER A 499 -10.27 3.22 67.78
C SER A 499 -10.90 2.30 68.81
N ILE A 500 -11.25 1.06 68.44
CA ILE A 500 -11.75 0.03 69.34
C ILE A 500 -10.67 -0.37 70.37
N LEU A 501 -9.45 -0.66 69.85
CA LEU A 501 -8.35 -1.05 70.70
C LEU A 501 -8.02 0.02 71.73
N THR A 502 -8.03 1.29 71.26
CA THR A 502 -7.78 2.44 72.15
C THR A 502 -8.85 2.56 73.23
N ALA A 503 -10.13 2.46 72.85
CA ALA A 503 -11.22 2.56 73.80
C ALA A 503 -11.27 1.38 74.79
N GLN A 504 -10.96 0.17 74.35
CA GLN A 504 -10.85 -1.04 75.24
C GLN A 504 -9.76 -0.87 76.26
N ASN A 505 -8.59 -0.38 75.82
CA ASN A 505 -7.46 -0.12 76.74
C ASN A 505 -7.83 0.96 77.78
N GLU A 506 -8.62 1.96 77.33
CA GLU A 506 -9.12 2.98 78.25
C GLU A 506 -10.09 2.40 79.33
N VAL A 507 -11.03 1.54 78.90
CA VAL A 507 -11.99 0.87 79.82
C VAL A 507 -11.24 0.01 80.84
N GLN A 508 -10.20 -0.72 80.43
CA GLN A 508 -9.37 -1.52 81.36
C GLN A 508 -8.64 -0.64 82.40
N LYS A 509 -8.05 0.47 81.95
CA LYS A 509 -7.40 1.42 82.84
C LYS A 509 -8.38 1.99 83.87
N LEU A 510 -9.55 2.42 83.39
CA LEU A 510 -10.60 2.97 84.27
C LEU A 510 -11.06 1.98 85.34
N ASN A 511 -11.13 0.68 85.00
CA ASN A 511 -11.49 -0.37 85.95
C ASN A 511 -10.44 -0.55 87.06
N LEU A 512 -9.14 -0.49 86.67
CA LEU A 512 -8.04 -0.56 87.64
C LEU A 512 -8.08 0.65 88.60
N LEU A 513 -8.33 1.87 88.05
CA LEU A 513 -8.44 3.06 88.88
C LEU A 513 -9.63 3.03 89.85
N ILE A 514 -10.76 2.48 89.49
CA ILE A 514 -11.90 2.29 90.34
C ILE A 514 -11.56 1.31 91.50
N SER A 515 -10.81 0.24 91.20
CA SER A 515 -10.36 -0.72 92.20
C SER A 515 -9.41 -0.10 93.20
N ASP A 516 -8.48 0.71 92.72
CA ASP A 516 -7.47 1.35 93.56
C ASP A 516 -8.00 2.53 94.38
N TYR A 517 -8.96 3.30 93.86
CA TYR A 517 -9.70 4.33 94.60
C TYR A 517 -10.39 3.77 95.84
N ASN A 518 -10.97 2.59 95.68
CA ASN A 518 -11.65 1.97 96.78
C ASN A 518 -10.71 1.46 97.94
N LYS A 519 -9.42 1.47 97.74
CA LYS A 519 -8.40 1.04 98.68
C LYS A 519 -7.78 2.18 99.50
N ASN A 520 -7.67 3.39 98.96
CA ASN A 520 -6.86 4.44 99.61
C ASN A 520 -7.42 5.87 99.35
N LYS A 521 -8.21 6.37 100.23
CA LYS A 521 -8.90 7.67 100.12
C LYS A 521 -8.05 8.94 100.45
N ASP A 522 -6.88 8.78 101.19
CA ASP A 522 -6.24 9.89 101.91
C ASP A 522 -5.02 10.54 101.19
N LEU A 523 -4.71 10.22 99.95
CA LEU A 523 -3.48 10.74 99.27
C LEU A 523 -3.77 11.59 97.97
N ILE A 524 -4.84 12.36 98.03
CA ILE A 524 -5.54 12.95 96.85
C ILE A 524 -4.83 14.14 96.18
N GLU A 525 -4.14 15.02 96.95
CA GLU A 525 -3.71 16.36 96.47
C GLU A 525 -2.59 16.36 95.39
N ASN A 526 -1.67 15.37 95.37
CA ASN A 526 -0.57 15.36 94.40
C ASN A 526 -0.90 14.68 93.06
N LYS A 527 -1.99 13.96 92.95
CA LYS A 527 -2.40 13.18 91.77
C LYS A 527 -3.13 14.01 90.71
N GLU A 528 -3.83 15.07 91.07
CA GLU A 528 -4.60 15.92 90.14
C GLU A 528 -3.66 16.63 89.12
N SER A 529 -2.49 17.10 89.63
CA SER A 529 -1.49 17.75 88.76
C SER A 529 -0.92 16.82 87.69
N PHE A 530 -0.52 15.60 88.07
CA PHE A 530 0.02 14.60 87.11
C PHE A 530 -1.04 14.06 86.16
N THR A 531 -2.28 13.96 86.58
CA THR A 531 -3.42 13.55 85.73
C THR A 531 -3.74 14.63 84.71
N LEU A 532 -3.64 15.90 85.07
CA LEU A 532 -3.82 17.01 84.11
C LEU A 532 -2.71 17.05 83.08
N GLU A 533 -1.44 16.82 83.48
CA GLU A 533 -0.32 16.72 82.57
C GLU A 533 -0.42 15.52 81.62
N LEU A 534 -0.85 14.35 82.14
CA LEU A 534 -1.08 13.16 81.33
C LEU A 534 -2.14 13.36 80.26
N THR A 535 -3.21 14.07 80.63
CA THR A 535 -4.26 14.43 79.64
C THR A 535 -3.78 15.35 78.55
N LYS A 536 -2.85 16.30 78.87
CA LYS A 536 -2.21 17.20 77.89
C LYS A 536 -1.32 16.40 76.95
N VAL A 537 -0.48 15.50 77.50
CA VAL A 537 0.41 14.66 76.72
C VAL A 537 -0.38 13.68 75.84
N ALA A 538 -1.48 13.09 76.32
CA ALA A 538 -2.36 12.24 75.55
C ALA A 538 -3.04 12.99 74.40
N LYS A 539 -3.49 14.23 74.60
CA LYS A 539 -4.01 15.09 73.49
C LYS A 539 -2.93 15.44 72.51
N ALA A 540 -1.72 15.75 72.96
CA ALA A 540 -0.59 15.99 72.08
C ALA A 540 -0.19 14.76 71.24
N LEU A 541 -0.23 13.56 71.80
CA LEU A 541 -0.04 12.28 71.09
C LEU A 541 -1.07 12.08 69.98
N LEU A 542 -2.35 12.30 70.26
CA LEU A 542 -3.42 12.19 69.27
C LEU A 542 -3.24 13.20 68.15
N ALA A 543 -2.82 14.43 68.46
CA ALA A 543 -2.51 15.43 67.46
C ALA A 543 -1.35 15.00 66.59
N LYS A 544 -0.27 14.49 67.19
CA LYS A 544 0.89 14.00 66.41
C LYS A 544 0.59 12.77 65.56
N GLN A 545 -0.25 11.85 66.06
CA GLN A 545 -0.73 10.71 65.23
C GLN A 545 -1.48 11.19 64.01
N LYS A 546 -2.30 12.24 64.17
CA LYS A 546 -2.99 12.83 63.05
C LYS A 546 -2.01 13.53 62.04
N ASP A 547 -1.00 14.22 62.56
CA ASP A 547 0.01 14.87 61.76
C ASP A 547 0.84 13.86 60.93
N ILE A 548 1.24 12.75 61.59
CA ILE A 548 1.96 11.63 60.96
C ILE A 548 1.10 11.03 59.80
N LYS A 549 -0.15 10.81 60.09
CA LYS A 549 -1.08 10.26 59.11
C LYS A 549 -1.26 11.20 57.90
N CYS A 550 -1.45 12.48 58.14
CA CYS A 550 -1.56 13.47 57.09
C CYS A 550 -0.31 13.47 56.20
N CYS A 551 0.86 13.47 56.83
CA CYS A 551 2.15 13.40 56.13
C CYS A 551 2.30 12.10 55.31
N GLN A 552 1.87 10.96 55.84
CA GLN A 552 1.90 9.68 55.15
C GLN A 552 0.93 9.66 53.93
N ASP A 553 -0.27 10.24 54.10
CA ASP A 553 -1.26 10.35 53.01
C ASP A 553 -0.73 11.25 51.89
N GLU A 554 -0.03 12.36 52.24
CA GLU A 554 0.64 13.24 51.27
C GLU A 554 1.80 12.55 50.56
N LEU A 555 2.65 11.81 51.30
CA LEU A 555 3.73 10.98 50.72
C LEU A 555 3.18 9.96 49.74
N LEU A 556 2.11 9.27 50.09
CA LEU A 556 1.50 8.28 49.22
C LEU A 556 1.00 8.93 47.91
N LYS A 557 0.43 10.12 48.02
CA LYS A 557 -0.02 10.88 46.84
C LYS A 557 1.16 11.28 45.95
N LEU A 558 2.24 11.81 46.54
CA LEU A 558 3.44 12.18 45.81
C LEU A 558 4.09 10.99 45.10
N HIS A 559 4.19 9.84 45.79
CA HIS A 559 4.70 8.60 45.18
C HIS A 559 3.85 8.13 44.00
N ARG A 560 2.52 8.24 44.13
CA ARG A 560 1.60 7.86 43.06
C ARG A 560 1.72 8.82 41.85
N ASP A 561 1.81 10.10 42.11
CA ASP A 561 1.98 11.11 41.07
C ASP A 561 3.32 10.94 40.35
N ASN A 562 4.38 10.68 41.12
CA ASN A 562 5.71 10.39 40.58
C ASN A 562 5.74 9.11 39.74
N GLY A 563 5.09 8.04 40.19
CA GLY A 563 4.95 6.81 39.42
C GLY A 563 4.18 7.03 38.11
N SER A 564 3.14 7.89 38.15
CA SER A 564 2.40 8.26 36.92
C SER A 564 3.27 9.06 35.93
N LEU A 565 4.09 9.98 36.45
CA LEU A 565 5.04 10.73 35.61
C LEU A 565 6.11 9.82 35.01
N ALA A 566 6.67 8.92 35.79
CA ALA A 566 7.66 7.93 35.32
C ALA A 566 7.08 7.03 34.20
N GLN A 567 5.83 6.60 34.34
CA GLN A 567 5.15 5.83 33.30
C GLN A 567 4.93 6.66 32.02
N LYS A 568 4.64 7.96 32.16
CA LYS A 568 4.53 8.87 30.99
C LYS A 568 5.87 9.01 30.27
N VAL A 569 6.98 9.18 31.01
CA VAL A 569 8.33 9.24 30.40
C VAL A 569 8.61 7.99 29.62
N LYS A 570 8.37 6.81 30.20
CA LYS A 570 8.55 5.53 29.51
C LYS A 570 7.73 5.43 28.22
N THR A 571 6.48 5.85 28.28
CA THR A 571 5.61 5.84 27.09
C THR A 571 6.10 6.80 25.99
N LEU A 572 6.63 7.98 26.39
CA LEU A 572 7.19 8.94 25.43
C LEU A 572 8.51 8.43 24.83
N GLN A 573 9.35 7.76 25.63
CA GLN A 573 10.58 7.11 25.15
C GLN A 573 10.26 6.02 24.13
N GLU A 574 9.28 5.16 24.42
CA GLU A 574 8.82 4.13 23.48
C GLU A 574 8.30 4.75 22.17
N LYS A 575 7.58 5.86 22.26
CA LYS A 575 7.10 6.60 21.07
C LYS A 575 8.25 7.26 20.31
N LYS A 576 9.25 7.81 21.00
CA LYS A 576 10.45 8.36 20.36
C LYS A 576 11.24 7.29 19.62
N GLU A 577 11.43 6.12 20.24
CA GLU A 577 12.09 4.98 19.60
C GLU A 577 11.29 4.49 18.38
N TRP A 578 9.96 4.41 18.51
CA TRP A 578 9.09 4.10 17.39
C TRP A 578 9.23 5.12 16.24
N LEU A 579 9.29 6.43 16.54
CA LEU A 579 9.51 7.48 15.55
C LEU A 579 10.87 7.32 14.85
N HIS A 580 11.92 7.04 15.61
CA HIS A 580 13.25 6.79 15.05
C HIS A 580 13.26 5.58 14.10
N ASN A 581 12.60 4.49 14.49
CA ASN A 581 12.44 3.31 13.63
C ASN A 581 11.67 3.64 12.35
N LEU A 582 10.62 4.45 12.47
CA LEU A 582 9.83 4.91 11.32
C LEU A 582 10.65 5.79 10.37
N GLN A 583 11.52 6.65 10.90
CA GLN A 583 12.45 7.47 10.11
C GLN A 583 13.49 6.61 9.37
N ASN A 584 14.03 5.61 10.04
CA ASN A 584 14.96 4.65 9.45
C ASN A 584 14.30 3.85 8.33
N GLU A 585 13.06 3.39 8.56
CA GLU A 585 12.27 2.72 7.54
C GLU A 585 12.01 3.64 6.35
N MET A 586 11.60 4.90 6.59
CA MET A 586 11.39 5.88 5.53
C MET A 586 12.66 6.15 4.73
N THR A 587 13.81 6.19 5.38
CA THR A 587 15.12 6.34 4.70
C THR A 587 15.37 5.18 3.75
N ALA A 588 15.07 3.94 4.16
CA ALA A 588 15.20 2.78 3.29
C ALA A 588 14.26 2.85 2.08
N PHE A 589 13.01 3.32 2.28
CA PHE A 589 12.08 3.59 1.19
C PHE A 589 12.62 4.65 0.22
N ASP A 590 13.13 5.76 0.72
CA ASP A 590 13.68 6.84 -0.11
C ASP A 590 14.92 6.38 -0.91
N LEU A 591 15.79 5.59 -0.30
CA LEU A 591 16.95 5.01 -0.99
C LEU A 591 16.51 4.03 -2.10
N LEU A 592 15.57 3.15 -1.79
CA LEU A 592 15.10 2.19 -2.78
C LEU A 592 14.31 2.89 -3.90
N MET A 593 13.55 3.93 -3.59
CA MET A 593 12.88 4.76 -4.61
C MET A 593 13.87 5.42 -5.56
N LYS A 594 15.01 5.91 -5.05
CA LYS A 594 16.08 6.47 -5.91
C LYS A 594 16.62 5.41 -6.87
N CYS A 595 16.84 4.19 -6.38
CA CYS A 595 17.28 3.07 -7.22
C CYS A 595 16.27 2.72 -8.31
N MET A 596 15.00 2.61 -7.92
CA MET A 596 13.90 2.16 -8.79
C MET A 596 13.33 3.28 -9.68
N HIS A 597 13.71 4.53 -9.43
CA HIS A 597 13.26 5.67 -10.23
C HIS A 597 13.59 5.47 -11.71
N PRO A 598 12.77 5.95 -12.67
CA PRO A 598 13.05 5.87 -14.10
C PRO A 598 14.42 6.43 -14.53
N ASN A 599 15.01 7.32 -13.73
CA ASN A 599 16.38 7.82 -13.94
C ASN A 599 17.41 7.16 -12.99
N GLY A 600 17.07 6.06 -12.35
CA GLY A 600 17.96 5.29 -11.48
C GLY A 600 18.62 4.13 -12.22
N ILE A 601 18.65 2.95 -11.59
CA ILE A 601 19.31 1.74 -12.12
C ILE A 601 18.86 1.41 -13.54
N ALA A 602 17.55 1.50 -13.83
CA ALA A 602 17.03 1.24 -15.17
C ALA A 602 17.69 2.12 -16.23
N TYR A 603 17.89 3.40 -15.93
CA TYR A 603 18.55 4.32 -16.87
C TYR A 603 20.04 4.04 -17.01
N ASP A 604 20.72 3.62 -15.95
CA ASP A 604 22.13 3.25 -16.03
C ASP A 604 22.33 1.97 -16.85
N ILE A 605 21.42 1.01 -16.75
CA ILE A 605 21.42 -0.17 -17.62
C ILE A 605 21.17 0.25 -19.07
N ILE A 606 20.20 1.13 -19.31
CA ILE A 606 19.97 1.67 -20.66
C ILE A 606 21.27 2.29 -21.21
N LYS A 607 21.93 3.18 -20.46
CA LYS A 607 23.18 3.80 -20.88
C LYS A 607 24.28 2.77 -21.25
N LYS A 608 24.41 1.72 -20.44
CA LYS A 608 25.38 0.63 -20.71
C LYS A 608 25.05 -0.14 -21.99
N LYS A 609 23.77 -0.24 -22.38
CA LYS A 609 23.33 -0.92 -23.61
C LYS A 609 23.28 -0.02 -24.84
N LEU A 610 23.30 1.32 -24.67
CA LEU A 610 23.25 2.25 -25.82
C LEU A 610 24.36 2.04 -26.85
N PRO A 611 25.64 1.81 -26.48
CA PRO A 611 26.67 1.56 -27.48
C PRO A 611 26.35 0.40 -28.41
N PHE A 612 25.88 -0.72 -27.83
CA PHE A 612 25.48 -1.89 -28.60
C PHE A 612 24.29 -1.59 -29.53
N ILE A 613 23.27 -0.88 -29.03
CA ILE A 613 22.13 -0.47 -29.84
C ILE A 613 22.54 0.46 -30.97
N ASN A 614 23.44 1.40 -30.69
CA ASN A 614 23.99 2.32 -31.68
C ASN A 614 24.79 1.58 -32.76
N ASP A 615 25.64 0.63 -32.39
CA ASP A 615 26.42 -0.20 -33.34
C ASP A 615 25.48 -1.02 -34.24
N GLU A 616 24.40 -1.56 -33.68
CA GLU A 616 23.40 -2.32 -34.45
C GLU A 616 22.62 -1.41 -35.41
N MET A 617 22.23 -0.21 -34.98
CA MET A 617 21.61 0.79 -35.88
C MET A 617 22.58 1.19 -37.03
N SER A 618 23.84 1.43 -36.72
CA SER A 618 24.84 1.75 -37.71
C SER A 618 25.03 0.61 -38.73
N ARG A 619 25.01 -0.65 -38.25
CA ARG A 619 25.09 -1.83 -39.12
C ARG A 619 23.89 -1.94 -40.06
N ILE A 620 22.68 -1.70 -39.54
CA ILE A 620 21.42 -1.74 -40.31
C ILE A 620 21.43 -0.66 -41.40
N LEU A 621 21.93 0.53 -41.08
CA LEU A 621 21.92 1.69 -41.99
C LEU A 621 23.11 1.78 -42.95
N ALA A 622 24.19 1.07 -42.67
CA ALA A 622 25.48 1.22 -43.38
C ALA A 622 25.39 1.09 -44.90
N ASN A 623 24.45 0.30 -45.43
CA ASN A 623 24.26 0.11 -46.88
C ASN A 623 22.90 0.66 -47.38
N VAL A 624 22.22 1.44 -46.57
CA VAL A 624 20.86 1.90 -46.82
C VAL A 624 20.82 3.41 -47.05
N VAL A 625 21.56 4.15 -46.26
CA VAL A 625 21.58 5.63 -46.25
C VAL A 625 22.97 6.17 -45.96
N ASP A 626 23.19 7.44 -46.29
CA ASP A 626 24.45 8.14 -46.05
C ASP A 626 24.55 8.80 -44.68
N PHE A 627 23.53 8.67 -43.83
CA PHE A 627 23.52 9.26 -42.50
C PHE A 627 23.59 8.21 -41.41
N GLU A 628 24.12 8.61 -40.28
CA GLU A 628 24.20 7.82 -39.05
C GLU A 628 23.13 8.31 -38.05
N ILE A 629 22.62 7.37 -37.27
CA ILE A 629 21.70 7.65 -36.17
C ILE A 629 22.26 7.05 -34.91
N PHE A 630 22.17 7.77 -33.83
CA PHE A 630 22.62 7.25 -32.54
C PHE A 630 21.83 7.86 -31.38
N PHE A 631 21.68 7.07 -30.35
CA PHE A 631 21.22 7.51 -29.05
C PHE A 631 22.38 8.13 -28.28
N GLU A 632 22.08 9.23 -27.61
CA GLU A 632 23.01 9.85 -26.67
C GLU A 632 22.31 10.11 -25.35
N ALA A 633 22.95 9.66 -24.27
CA ALA A 633 22.48 9.90 -22.90
C ALA A 633 23.23 11.11 -22.33
N GLU A 634 22.57 12.24 -22.23
CA GLU A 634 23.04 13.45 -21.56
C GLU A 634 22.39 13.57 -20.20
N GLU A 635 23.16 13.49 -19.10
CA GLU A 635 22.67 13.50 -17.71
C GLU A 635 21.43 12.60 -17.51
N LYS A 636 20.23 13.21 -17.50
CA LYS A 636 18.95 12.55 -17.33
C LYS A 636 18.08 12.53 -18.60
N ARG A 637 18.65 12.93 -19.74
CA ARG A 637 17.94 12.99 -21.01
C ARG A 637 18.47 11.94 -21.97
N LEU A 638 17.56 11.33 -22.69
CA LEU A 638 17.87 10.42 -23.79
C LEU A 638 17.46 11.09 -25.09
N ASN A 639 18.43 11.46 -25.88
CA ASN A 639 18.25 12.12 -27.14
C ASN A 639 18.60 11.17 -28.30
N ILE A 640 18.04 11.43 -29.47
CA ILE A 640 18.37 10.75 -30.71
C ILE A 640 18.93 11.81 -31.67
N PHE A 641 20.08 11.53 -32.20
CA PHE A 641 20.73 12.42 -33.16
C PHE A 641 20.86 11.73 -34.51
N ILE A 642 20.76 12.55 -35.54
CA ILE A 642 21.09 12.20 -36.91
C ILE A 642 22.34 12.98 -37.30
N LYS A 643 23.29 12.33 -37.99
CA LYS A 643 24.53 12.93 -38.47
C LYS A 643 24.75 12.54 -39.89
N HIS A 644 24.89 13.51 -40.77
CA HIS A 644 25.32 13.34 -42.15
C HIS A 644 26.85 13.50 -42.27
N PRO A 645 27.52 12.87 -43.24
CA PRO A 645 28.99 12.87 -43.35
C PRO A 645 29.63 14.25 -43.41
N LYS A 646 28.91 15.25 -43.91
CA LYS A 646 29.40 16.61 -44.12
C LYS A 646 28.86 17.66 -43.16
N TYR A 647 27.97 17.27 -42.22
CA TYR A 647 27.28 18.20 -41.38
C TYR A 647 27.37 17.79 -39.88
N ASP A 648 27.19 18.78 -39.02
CA ASP A 648 27.11 18.53 -37.60
C ASP A 648 25.85 17.72 -37.24
N ARG A 649 25.93 17.00 -36.13
CA ARG A 649 24.79 16.25 -35.61
C ARG A 649 23.64 17.17 -35.28
N ARG A 650 22.44 16.73 -35.56
CA ARG A 650 21.20 17.43 -35.22
C ARG A 650 20.20 16.48 -34.56
N PRO A 651 19.29 16.98 -33.73
CA PRO A 651 18.19 16.16 -33.20
C PRO A 651 17.38 15.55 -34.35
N ILE A 652 16.99 14.29 -34.20
CA ILE A 652 16.24 13.54 -35.22
C ILE A 652 14.87 14.15 -35.52
N GLU A 653 14.30 14.88 -34.56
CA GLU A 653 13.04 15.60 -34.71
C GLU A 653 13.08 16.67 -35.82
N MET A 654 14.28 17.13 -36.16
CA MET A 654 14.53 18.05 -37.26
C MET A 654 14.78 17.35 -38.60
N GLY A 655 14.77 16.02 -38.63
CA GLY A 655 14.92 15.23 -39.85
C GLY A 655 13.73 15.35 -40.77
N SER A 656 13.97 15.09 -42.06
CA SER A 656 12.91 14.97 -43.09
C SER A 656 11.98 13.79 -42.78
N GLY A 657 10.86 13.70 -43.43
CA GLY A 657 9.92 12.59 -43.30
C GLY A 657 10.58 11.25 -43.68
N ALA A 658 11.36 11.21 -44.73
CA ALA A 658 12.09 10.03 -45.18
C ALA A 658 13.16 9.61 -44.16
N GLU A 659 14.02 10.55 -43.74
CA GLU A 659 15.02 10.28 -42.69
C GLU A 659 14.41 9.69 -41.44
N LYS A 660 13.31 10.27 -40.96
CA LYS A 660 12.59 9.77 -39.79
C LYS A 660 12.00 8.37 -39.98
N THR A 661 11.50 8.07 -41.16
CA THR A 661 10.91 6.76 -41.46
C THR A 661 11.99 5.68 -41.47
N LEU A 662 13.09 5.89 -42.18
CA LEU A 662 14.21 4.94 -42.23
C LEU A 662 14.87 4.79 -40.86
N ALA A 663 15.03 5.92 -40.15
CA ALA A 663 15.50 5.97 -38.77
C ALA A 663 14.64 5.11 -37.83
N ALA A 664 13.32 5.31 -37.87
CA ALA A 664 12.39 4.60 -37.01
C ALA A 664 12.47 3.07 -37.24
N MET A 665 12.61 2.65 -38.51
CA MET A 665 12.78 1.23 -38.84
C MET A 665 14.08 0.68 -38.31
N ALA A 666 15.18 1.39 -38.51
CA ALA A 666 16.49 0.97 -38.01
C ALA A 666 16.55 0.88 -36.49
N ILE A 667 16.02 1.89 -35.79
CA ILE A 667 15.89 1.89 -34.32
C ILE A 667 15.06 0.66 -33.87
N ARG A 668 13.92 0.40 -34.50
CA ARG A 668 13.09 -0.74 -34.16
C ARG A 668 13.81 -2.07 -34.31
N LEU A 669 14.47 -2.30 -35.44
CA LEU A 669 15.24 -3.52 -35.68
C LEU A 669 16.39 -3.68 -34.69
N ALA A 670 17.13 -2.61 -34.41
CA ALA A 670 18.18 -2.63 -33.40
C ALA A 670 17.64 -2.91 -31.99
N LEU A 671 16.47 -2.38 -31.64
CA LEU A 671 15.83 -2.68 -30.36
C LEU A 671 15.30 -4.11 -30.30
N LEU A 672 14.83 -4.67 -31.41
CA LEU A 672 14.42 -6.07 -31.48
C LEU A 672 15.55 -7.06 -31.25
N SER A 673 16.78 -6.72 -31.67
CA SER A 673 17.96 -7.58 -31.42
C SER A 673 18.31 -7.74 -29.94
N VAL A 674 18.02 -6.72 -29.12
CA VAL A 674 18.24 -6.73 -27.66
C VAL A 674 16.99 -7.02 -26.84
N SER A 675 15.83 -7.21 -27.48
CA SER A 675 14.54 -7.33 -26.82
C SER A 675 14.30 -8.71 -26.23
N SER A 676 13.87 -8.76 -24.98
CA SER A 676 13.34 -9.96 -24.31
C SER A 676 11.83 -10.14 -24.47
N LEU A 677 11.14 -9.23 -25.16
CA LEU A 677 9.71 -9.30 -25.39
C LEU A 677 9.33 -10.52 -26.25
N PRO A 678 8.15 -11.10 -26.10
CA PRO A 678 7.65 -12.13 -27.00
C PRO A 678 7.68 -11.66 -28.44
N LYS A 679 8.23 -12.46 -29.34
CA LYS A 679 8.40 -12.15 -30.77
C LYS A 679 7.57 -13.12 -31.62
N SER A 680 6.83 -12.55 -32.57
CA SER A 680 6.18 -13.38 -33.60
C SER A 680 7.10 -13.66 -34.78
N ASN A 681 6.73 -14.64 -35.59
CA ASN A 681 7.41 -14.90 -36.86
C ASN A 681 6.97 -13.94 -38.00
N ILE A 682 6.04 -13.03 -37.71
CA ILE A 682 5.55 -12.04 -38.65
C ILE A 682 5.94 -10.63 -38.25
N PHE A 683 6.23 -9.80 -39.27
CA PHE A 683 6.40 -8.35 -39.11
C PHE A 683 5.42 -7.63 -40.04
N ILE A 684 4.71 -6.64 -39.52
CA ILE A 684 3.63 -5.94 -40.22
C ILE A 684 4.05 -4.49 -40.44
N LEU A 685 3.97 -4.06 -41.67
CA LEU A 685 4.19 -2.69 -42.10
C LEU A 685 2.88 -2.14 -42.69
N ASP A 686 2.25 -1.24 -41.95
CA ASP A 686 1.01 -0.60 -42.38
C ASP A 686 1.27 0.79 -42.95
N GLU A 687 1.21 0.88 -44.28
CA GLU A 687 1.45 2.08 -45.10
C GLU A 687 2.82 2.77 -44.85
N PRO A 688 3.93 2.04 -44.85
CA PRO A 688 5.24 2.56 -44.42
C PRO A 688 5.88 3.54 -45.39
N GLY A 689 5.50 3.59 -46.65
CA GLY A 689 6.19 4.30 -47.69
C GLY A 689 5.67 5.69 -48.06
N THR A 690 4.66 6.18 -47.38
CA THR A 690 3.94 7.43 -47.78
C THR A 690 4.77 8.71 -47.65
N ALA A 691 5.85 8.69 -46.85
CA ALA A 691 6.76 9.82 -46.66
C ALA A 691 8.08 9.69 -47.45
N LEU A 692 8.22 8.64 -48.27
CA LEU A 692 9.44 8.35 -49.01
C LEU A 692 9.33 8.88 -50.45
N ASP A 693 10.35 9.53 -50.92
CA ASP A 693 10.60 9.86 -52.33
C ASP A 693 11.22 8.69 -53.06
N ALA A 694 11.38 8.81 -54.38
CA ALA A 694 11.94 7.75 -55.22
C ALA A 694 13.38 7.41 -54.84
N GLU A 695 14.17 8.37 -54.36
CA GLU A 695 15.56 8.22 -53.99
C GLU A 695 15.75 7.42 -52.67
N ASN A 696 14.85 7.66 -51.72
CA ASN A 696 14.84 6.94 -50.45
C ASN A 696 14.09 5.58 -50.48
N MET A 697 13.38 5.30 -51.56
CA MET A 697 12.67 4.04 -51.76
C MET A 697 13.61 2.84 -51.86
N ASP A 698 14.76 2.98 -52.51
CA ASP A 698 15.76 1.92 -52.63
C ASP A 698 16.33 1.54 -51.24
N GLY A 699 16.58 2.55 -50.40
CA GLY A 699 16.98 2.33 -49.02
C GLY A 699 15.91 1.61 -48.21
N PHE A 700 14.63 1.97 -48.39
CA PHE A 700 13.52 1.31 -47.77
C PHE A 700 13.43 -0.19 -48.20
N ILE A 701 13.57 -0.49 -49.50
CA ILE A 701 13.59 -1.84 -50.03
C ILE A 701 14.75 -2.65 -49.40
N SER A 702 15.90 -2.04 -49.27
CA SER A 702 17.05 -2.68 -48.62
C SER A 702 16.76 -3.04 -47.14
N ILE A 703 16.06 -2.18 -46.41
CA ILE A 703 15.58 -2.49 -45.06
C ILE A 703 14.54 -3.61 -45.05
N LEU A 704 13.61 -3.64 -46.02
CA LEU A 704 12.65 -4.73 -46.17
C LEU A 704 13.33 -6.08 -46.36
N GLU A 705 14.35 -6.15 -47.22
CA GLU A 705 15.14 -7.36 -47.43
C GLU A 705 15.89 -7.76 -46.14
N LEU A 706 16.37 -6.80 -45.39
CA LEU A 706 16.99 -7.08 -44.08
C LEU A 706 15.95 -7.66 -43.09
N ILE A 707 14.76 -7.11 -43.05
CA ILE A 707 13.69 -7.62 -42.15
C ILE A 707 13.37 -9.08 -42.41
N LYS A 708 13.44 -9.57 -43.67
CA LYS A 708 13.27 -10.98 -44.03
C LYS A 708 14.26 -11.91 -43.30
N THR A 709 15.40 -11.41 -42.87
CA THR A 709 16.36 -12.23 -42.09
C THR A 709 15.94 -12.44 -40.66
N TYR A 710 15.10 -11.53 -40.12
CA TYR A 710 14.60 -11.59 -38.75
C TYR A 710 13.22 -12.26 -38.65
N PHE A 711 12.38 -12.13 -39.70
CA PHE A 711 10.99 -12.61 -39.71
C PHE A 711 10.72 -13.48 -40.92
N LYS A 712 10.04 -14.62 -40.68
CA LYS A 712 9.64 -15.54 -41.76
C LYS A 712 8.73 -14.86 -42.77
N THR A 713 7.82 -14.03 -42.28
CA THR A 713 6.78 -13.37 -43.09
C THR A 713 6.73 -11.88 -42.77
N VAL A 714 6.92 -11.05 -43.77
CA VAL A 714 6.77 -9.58 -43.66
C VAL A 714 5.51 -9.16 -44.42
N ILE A 715 4.53 -8.68 -43.71
CA ILE A 715 3.26 -8.20 -44.30
C ILE A 715 3.42 -6.70 -44.59
N LEU A 716 3.34 -6.35 -45.84
CA LEU A 716 3.39 -4.99 -46.33
C LEU A 716 2.02 -4.54 -46.82
N ILE A 717 1.35 -3.70 -46.05
CA ILE A 717 0.09 -3.07 -46.45
C ILE A 717 0.40 -1.75 -47.12
N SER A 718 0.05 -1.60 -48.38
CA SER A 718 0.27 -0.35 -49.13
C SER A 718 -0.78 -0.13 -50.21
N HIS A 719 -0.90 1.12 -50.61
CA HIS A 719 -1.64 1.53 -51.79
C HIS A 719 -0.70 2.05 -52.89
N LEU A 720 0.61 2.02 -52.69
CA LEU A 720 1.63 2.50 -53.61
C LEU A 720 1.97 1.39 -54.63
N ASP A 721 1.82 1.70 -55.94
CA ASP A 721 2.02 0.70 -56.99
C ASP A 721 3.48 0.25 -57.13
N HIS A 722 4.44 1.10 -56.83
CA HIS A 722 5.89 0.72 -56.93
C HIS A 722 6.29 -0.33 -55.86
N LEU A 723 5.53 -0.47 -54.79
CA LEU A 723 5.81 -1.51 -53.77
C LEU A 723 5.28 -2.89 -54.20
N LYS A 724 4.50 -2.98 -55.27
CA LYS A 724 4.04 -4.26 -55.82
C LYS A 724 5.18 -5.08 -56.42
N ASP A 725 6.21 -4.41 -56.94
CA ASP A 725 7.39 -5.07 -57.54
C ASP A 725 8.38 -5.55 -56.52
N CYS A 726 8.24 -5.15 -55.25
CA CYS A 726 9.16 -5.45 -54.17
C CYS A 726 8.65 -6.58 -53.24
N VAL A 727 7.51 -7.20 -53.55
CA VAL A 727 6.94 -8.27 -52.76
C VAL A 727 7.11 -9.63 -53.39
N ASP A 728 7.34 -10.65 -52.56
CA ASP A 728 7.47 -12.05 -53.03
C ASP A 728 6.12 -12.64 -53.38
N GLN A 729 5.06 -12.25 -52.69
CA GLN A 729 3.69 -12.72 -52.89
C GLN A 729 2.70 -11.56 -52.70
N GLN A 730 1.53 -11.63 -53.35
CA GLN A 730 0.49 -10.62 -53.24
C GLN A 730 -0.81 -11.19 -52.72
N ILE A 731 -1.41 -10.52 -51.77
CA ILE A 731 -2.77 -10.70 -51.33
C ILE A 731 -3.57 -9.49 -51.79
N THR A 732 -4.58 -9.69 -52.57
CA THR A 732 -5.44 -8.61 -53.03
C THR A 732 -6.73 -8.59 -52.23
N ILE A 733 -7.14 -7.43 -51.74
CA ILE A 733 -8.42 -7.28 -51.08
C ILE A 733 -9.36 -6.49 -52.00
N ASP A 734 -10.44 -7.12 -52.38
CA ASP A 734 -11.50 -6.53 -53.18
C ASP A 734 -12.81 -6.47 -52.37
N LYS A 735 -13.66 -5.51 -52.75
CA LYS A 735 -14.97 -5.33 -52.12
C LYS A 735 -16.07 -5.79 -53.03
N ARG A 736 -16.77 -6.87 -52.60
CA ARG A 736 -17.91 -7.45 -53.35
C ARG A 736 -19.16 -7.40 -52.46
N GLU A 737 -20.27 -6.98 -52.98
CA GLU A 737 -21.55 -6.94 -52.30
C GLU A 737 -21.51 -6.21 -50.93
N GLY A 738 -20.60 -5.25 -50.77
CA GLY A 738 -20.45 -4.50 -49.52
C GLY A 738 -19.45 -5.11 -48.55
N PHE A 739 -18.96 -6.32 -48.76
CA PHE A 739 -18.00 -7.01 -47.92
C PHE A 739 -16.59 -7.04 -48.55
N ALA A 740 -15.59 -7.00 -47.73
CA ALA A 740 -14.22 -7.24 -48.14
C ALA A 740 -13.98 -8.74 -48.33
N HIS A 741 -13.25 -9.08 -49.36
CA HIS A 741 -12.87 -10.46 -49.67
C HIS A 741 -11.37 -10.52 -49.94
N ILE A 742 -10.73 -11.59 -49.43
CA ILE A 742 -9.32 -11.86 -49.66
C ILE A 742 -9.21 -12.72 -50.92
N MET A 743 -8.27 -12.35 -51.77
CA MET A 743 -7.82 -13.16 -52.94
C MET A 743 -6.33 -13.38 -52.79
N ILE A 744 -5.94 -14.60 -52.61
CA ILE A 744 -4.54 -15.06 -52.44
C ILE A 744 -4.07 -15.65 -53.75
#